data_99526200f4e863cc363681c920eade81
#
_entry.id   99526200f4e863cc363681c920eade81
#
_cell.length_a   1.000
_cell.length_b   1.000
_cell.length_c   1.000
_cell.angle_alpha   90.00
_cell.angle_beta   90.00
_cell.angle_gamma   90.00
#
_symmetry.space_group_name_H-M   'P 1'
#
loop_
_entity.id
_entity.type
_entity.pdbx_description
1 polymer ?
#
loop_
_entity_poly.entity_id
_entity_poly.type
_entity_poly.pdbx_seq_one_letter_code
_entity_poly.pdbx_strand_id
1 'polypeptide(L)'
;MPMLPLPLSRTISATTRPLPSMLTTALLLALSAGAVAPVAAQQAAGGDATQTLDSVVVTGSRLRRVDTETANPVVTVSQEQIAATGKATVGDLLQELPSIAGNATNPYTNNGGGTGASAISLRGLGDKRTLVLVNGIRLAYNDVNAIPSSMIERIEVLSDGASAVYGSDAIGGVVNFILRSRFDGVQFSSDFGTSSEGDGNRRNFALTAGKTWERGNLIGGLSYHNIDAVSAAARDYSKDALALTNGQPVKQGSSATPTGSVNFNDGSDQSQLLAQSNGCGRVTLNSGVSGRAGPGDFHCYNASADSYNYQPFNLLQTPQKRTNAFLLGTYRFSDNVEGYVNTWFSKTESASIIAPIPIFSNGDNILVSAQSYYNPFGVNFGTDRSTGTSYNDLNTRATVLGNRRYQYNTYNFQISPGLRGRFGDSSWQWDATFNYGKVKQKSINNGFLDYAAFNQAIGPSFLDSDGTVKCGSAGAAIAGCTPLNFFNLNDSSNLATLQGMVVNPIVTSVYTVKQFEANANGTLFALPAGEASLAAGMSYRKERSTTASDPLWTGDENGLCGVIEFCSSSLSGSFDVKETYAEALFPLLKDLPGINALNITIGTRFSDYSSVGSKTNSKLSLEYRPVENLLLRGTVSQVFRAPNINELYAGVAGDAATVNDPCNGYTGGNTVACANVPTDGSYQQSDGQVSGKVSGAAVAGYQLKPETGKSYDVGLVYDPQWIDGLSLSADWWRIDLEDTITTVSAQTVLNQCFANSASAFCALIHRNGNGTINYIAEPTVNLGKLWAKGMDFNLTYRLPATAWGNVTAGLNGTYLTRYDVLPDTTDPSSVTIHNVGRYTQAYGNFPRWRALGTVNWALGDWSATWRIRYVGHTAIGNSDPDQSLSADASEPTVVRNIGAYVYNNLQLGYNVEPWHTRFEVGVDNIANKQPPLYYSNNVGNANTDVATYDLLGRFYWARATVKF
;
A
#
# COMPACT_ATOMS: atom_id res chain seq x y z
N MET A 1 46.81 38.27 42.22
CA MET A 1 46.20 37.72 43.43
C MET A 1 44.66 37.88 43.32
N PRO A 2 43.94 36.91 43.71
CA PRO A 2 43.87 35.51 43.22
C PRO A 2 42.46 35.08 42.79
N MET A 3 42.44 33.94 42.17
CA MET A 3 41.51 32.81 42.28
C MET A 3 40.25 32.76 41.40
N LEU A 4 40.36 31.88 40.51
CA LEU A 4 39.29 31.00 39.95
C LEU A 4 38.50 30.30 41.05
N PRO A 5 37.27 29.87 40.79
CA PRO A 5 37.13 28.43 40.57
C PRO A 5 36.24 28.00 39.39
N LEU A 6 36.52 26.77 38.99
CA LEU A 6 36.04 25.86 38.01
C LEU A 6 34.54 25.56 38.09
N PRO A 7 33.95 25.12 36.98
CA PRO A 7 32.56 24.64 36.96
C PRO A 7 32.45 23.16 37.36
N LEU A 8 31.52 22.87 38.23
CA LEU A 8 31.10 21.53 38.60
C LEU A 8 30.19 20.93 37.53
N SER A 9 30.72 19.93 36.85
CA SER A 9 29.93 18.98 36.08
C SER A 9 29.01 18.18 37.02
N ARG A 10 27.73 18.39 36.95
CA ARG A 10 26.75 17.46 37.55
C ARG A 10 26.42 16.39 36.54
N THR A 11 27.05 15.23 36.63
CA THR A 11 26.55 13.96 36.16
C THR A 11 25.32 13.58 36.93
N ILE A 12 24.16 13.69 36.32
CA ILE A 12 22.93 13.10 36.83
C ILE A 12 23.01 11.61 36.55
N SER A 13 23.41 10.83 37.52
CA SER A 13 23.22 9.38 37.55
C SER A 13 21.72 9.10 37.70
N ALA A 14 21.07 8.72 36.58
CA ALA A 14 19.73 8.23 36.62
C ALA A 14 19.75 6.79 37.16
N THR A 15 19.53 6.61 38.43
CA THR A 15 19.17 5.32 39.03
C THR A 15 17.77 4.98 38.58
N THR A 16 17.66 4.22 37.45
CA THR A 16 16.45 3.55 37.06
C THR A 16 16.13 2.44 38.04
N ARG A 17 15.20 2.71 38.97
CA ARG A 17 14.49 1.63 39.67
C ARG A 17 13.65 0.91 38.60
N PRO A 18 13.78 -0.40 38.43
CA PRO A 18 12.86 -1.12 37.56
C PRO A 18 11.48 -1.12 38.20
N LEU A 19 10.53 -0.46 37.57
CA LEU A 19 9.11 -0.71 37.83
C LEU A 19 8.86 -2.20 37.53
N PRO A 20 8.18 -2.96 38.42
CA PRO A 20 7.78 -4.31 38.12
C PRO A 20 6.94 -4.26 36.86
N SER A 21 7.38 -4.97 35.84
CA SER A 21 6.71 -5.00 34.52
C SER A 21 5.27 -5.48 34.78
N MET A 22 4.28 -4.87 34.13
CA MET A 22 2.88 -5.34 34.12
C MET A 22 2.76 -6.83 33.79
N LEU A 23 3.79 -7.40 33.17
CA LEU A 23 3.90 -8.83 32.89
C LEU A 23 3.98 -9.68 34.17
N THR A 24 4.72 -9.21 35.20
CA THR A 24 4.86 -9.95 36.46
C THR A 24 3.56 -9.95 37.24
N THR A 25 2.78 -8.85 37.15
CA THR A 25 1.48 -8.76 37.81
C THR A 25 0.41 -9.58 37.08
N ALA A 26 0.46 -9.62 35.74
CA ALA A 26 -0.44 -10.46 34.94
C ALA A 26 -0.14 -11.98 35.11
N LEU A 27 1.13 -12.35 35.24
CA LEU A 27 1.53 -13.75 35.47
C LEU A 27 1.15 -14.20 36.88
N LEU A 28 1.25 -13.35 37.91
CA LEU A 28 0.85 -13.64 39.27
C LEU A 28 -0.68 -13.71 39.43
N LEU A 29 -1.44 -12.93 38.67
CA LEU A 29 -2.91 -13.03 38.63
C LEU A 29 -3.38 -14.29 37.87
N ALA A 30 -2.68 -14.75 36.86
CA ALA A 30 -2.98 -15.99 36.15
C ALA A 30 -2.63 -17.24 36.96
N LEU A 31 -1.59 -17.18 37.79
CA LEU A 31 -1.18 -18.27 38.69
C LEU A 31 -2.02 -18.38 39.98
N SER A 32 -2.68 -17.29 40.40
CA SER A 32 -3.57 -17.31 41.58
C SER A 32 -5.01 -17.78 41.28
N ALA A 33 -5.41 -17.90 40.00
CA ALA A 33 -6.72 -18.43 39.60
C ALA A 33 -6.77 -19.97 39.46
N GLY A 34 -5.64 -20.67 39.67
CA GLY A 34 -5.48 -22.09 39.45
C GLY A 34 -5.89 -23.03 40.59
N ALA A 35 -6.68 -22.57 41.58
CA ALA A 35 -7.18 -23.42 42.64
C ALA A 35 -8.71 -23.61 42.56
N VAL A 36 -9.18 -24.31 41.50
CA VAL A 36 -10.56 -24.83 41.46
C VAL A 36 -10.48 -26.36 41.35
N ALA A 37 -11.13 -27.02 42.28
CA ALA A 37 -11.14 -28.48 42.43
C ALA A 37 -11.74 -29.20 41.20
N PRO A 38 -11.36 -30.44 40.90
CA PRO A 38 -11.87 -31.15 39.74
C PRO A 38 -13.34 -31.51 39.92
N VAL A 39 -14.19 -31.03 39.04
CA VAL A 39 -15.55 -31.53 38.87
C VAL A 39 -15.48 -32.75 37.96
N ALA A 40 -15.91 -33.90 38.46
CA ALA A 40 -15.99 -35.15 37.74
C ALA A 40 -16.87 -35.02 36.49
N ALA A 41 -16.29 -35.35 35.33
CA ALA A 41 -17.02 -35.43 34.07
C ALA A 41 -17.96 -36.64 34.10
N GLN A 42 -19.26 -36.41 34.09
CA GLN A 42 -20.30 -37.38 33.83
C GLN A 42 -20.36 -37.61 32.29
N GLN A 43 -20.05 -38.82 31.87
CA GLN A 43 -20.30 -39.27 30.49
C GLN A 43 -21.80 -39.29 30.25
N ALA A 44 -22.25 -38.44 29.34
CA ALA A 44 -23.59 -38.50 28.76
C ALA A 44 -23.59 -39.52 27.62
N ALA A 45 -24.46 -40.49 27.71
CA ALA A 45 -24.68 -41.57 26.72
C ALA A 45 -25.21 -40.97 25.39
N GLY A 46 -24.72 -41.57 24.30
CA GLY A 46 -25.08 -41.18 22.94
C GLY A 46 -26.57 -41.26 22.62
N GLY A 47 -27.07 -40.20 22.03
CA GLY A 47 -28.28 -40.23 21.22
C GLY A 47 -27.89 -39.72 19.83
N ASP A 48 -28.17 -40.50 18.81
CA ASP A 48 -28.06 -40.11 17.41
C ASP A 48 -28.98 -38.93 17.14
N ALA A 49 -28.47 -37.73 17.35
CA ALA A 49 -29.07 -36.55 16.79
C ALA A 49 -28.51 -36.40 15.39
N THR A 50 -29.33 -36.60 14.37
CA THR A 50 -29.09 -36.15 13.02
C THR A 50 -28.67 -34.70 13.09
N GLN A 51 -27.35 -34.43 12.97
CA GLN A 51 -26.83 -33.08 12.83
C GLN A 51 -27.38 -32.52 11.52
N THR A 52 -28.42 -31.69 11.62
CA THR A 52 -28.78 -30.81 10.52
C THR A 52 -27.59 -29.89 10.29
N LEU A 53 -26.91 -30.06 9.17
CA LEU A 53 -25.84 -29.17 8.75
C LEU A 53 -26.38 -27.72 8.70
N ASP A 54 -25.83 -26.84 9.53
CA ASP A 54 -26.23 -25.46 9.53
C ASP A 54 -25.91 -24.84 8.16
N SER A 55 -26.90 -24.22 7.53
CA SER A 55 -26.70 -23.52 6.26
C SER A 55 -25.81 -22.29 6.46
N VAL A 56 -24.77 -22.16 5.66
CA VAL A 56 -23.77 -21.08 5.72
C VAL A 56 -23.88 -20.16 4.52
N VAL A 57 -23.64 -18.87 4.69
CA VAL A 57 -23.43 -17.95 3.57
C VAL A 57 -21.95 -18.02 3.18
N VAL A 58 -21.69 -18.47 1.96
CA VAL A 58 -20.34 -18.49 1.38
C VAL A 58 -20.10 -17.18 0.65
N THR A 59 -18.91 -16.60 0.75
CA THR A 59 -18.54 -15.36 0.05
C THR A 59 -18.78 -15.52 -1.47
N GLY A 60 -19.44 -14.53 -2.09
CA GLY A 60 -19.83 -14.56 -3.51
C GLY A 60 -21.32 -14.78 -3.75
N SER A 61 -22.10 -15.10 -2.69
CA SER A 61 -23.55 -15.21 -2.74
C SER A 61 -24.16 -14.71 -1.44
N ARG A 62 -25.39 -14.20 -1.49
CA ARG A 62 -26.23 -13.86 -0.33
C ARG A 62 -27.20 -15.00 0.03
N LEU A 63 -27.24 -16.05 -0.78
CA LEU A 63 -28.03 -17.24 -0.53
C LEU A 63 -27.34 -18.14 0.51
N ARG A 64 -28.07 -18.64 1.47
CA ARG A 64 -27.58 -19.62 2.44
C ARG A 64 -27.68 -21.02 1.83
N ARG A 65 -26.58 -21.77 1.91
CA ARG A 65 -26.50 -23.13 1.39
C ARG A 65 -25.85 -24.06 2.40
N VAL A 66 -26.15 -25.33 2.28
CA VAL A 66 -25.42 -26.43 2.95
C VAL A 66 -24.14 -26.75 2.17
N ASP A 67 -24.22 -26.63 0.84
CA ASP A 67 -23.10 -26.90 -0.07
C ASP A 67 -22.14 -25.69 -0.07
N THR A 68 -20.90 -25.95 0.30
CA THR A 68 -19.84 -24.94 0.36
C THR A 68 -19.17 -24.70 -0.98
N GLU A 69 -19.31 -25.63 -1.94
CA GLU A 69 -18.84 -25.49 -3.31
C GLU A 69 -19.90 -24.86 -4.19
N THR A 70 -19.62 -23.67 -4.66
CA THR A 70 -20.54 -22.87 -5.45
C THR A 70 -19.98 -22.53 -6.84
N ALA A 71 -20.76 -21.82 -7.65
CA ALA A 71 -20.33 -21.30 -8.94
C ALA A 71 -19.11 -20.36 -8.82
N ASN A 72 -18.84 -19.79 -7.64
CA ASN A 72 -17.77 -18.84 -7.46
C ASN A 72 -16.55 -19.52 -6.83
N PRO A 73 -15.31 -19.31 -7.35
CA PRO A 73 -14.09 -19.84 -6.76
C PRO A 73 -13.74 -19.10 -5.47
N VAL A 74 -13.76 -19.78 -4.34
CA VAL A 74 -13.39 -19.24 -3.03
C VAL A 74 -12.23 -20.03 -2.45
N VAL A 75 -11.15 -19.31 -2.13
CA VAL A 75 -10.01 -19.86 -1.37
C VAL A 75 -10.20 -19.51 0.09
N THR A 76 -10.20 -20.53 0.95
CA THR A 76 -10.33 -20.35 2.40
C THR A 76 -8.99 -20.54 3.08
N VAL A 77 -8.61 -19.60 3.95
CA VAL A 77 -7.46 -19.70 4.84
C VAL A 77 -7.96 -19.83 6.27
N SER A 78 -7.78 -20.99 6.87
CA SER A 78 -8.25 -21.26 8.23
C SER A 78 -7.37 -20.60 9.30
N GLN A 79 -7.87 -20.52 10.54
CA GLN A 79 -7.10 -19.99 11.66
C GLN A 79 -5.82 -20.78 11.93
N GLU A 80 -5.87 -22.10 11.79
CA GLU A 80 -4.71 -22.97 11.95
C GLU A 80 -3.65 -22.66 10.88
N GLN A 81 -4.09 -22.44 9.64
CA GLN A 81 -3.20 -22.02 8.56
C GLN A 81 -2.60 -20.63 8.83
N ILE A 82 -3.39 -19.67 9.33
CA ILE A 82 -2.89 -18.35 9.75
C ILE A 82 -1.82 -18.50 10.83
N ALA A 83 -2.09 -19.31 11.85
CA ALA A 83 -1.15 -19.57 12.95
C ALA A 83 0.13 -20.23 12.45
N ALA A 84 0.02 -21.25 11.59
CA ALA A 84 1.16 -22.02 11.07
C ALA A 84 2.11 -21.20 10.19
N THR A 85 1.70 -20.02 9.72
CA THR A 85 2.59 -19.19 8.87
C THR A 85 3.67 -18.45 9.64
N GLY A 86 3.51 -18.26 10.95
CA GLY A 86 4.40 -17.39 11.72
C GLY A 86 4.40 -15.93 11.29
N LYS A 87 3.54 -15.50 10.37
CA LYS A 87 3.50 -14.11 9.91
C LYS A 87 2.99 -13.18 11.01
N ALA A 88 3.56 -11.97 11.05
CA ALA A 88 3.24 -10.99 12.06
C ALA A 88 1.85 -10.39 11.88
N THR A 89 1.45 -10.21 10.64
CA THR A 89 0.22 -9.53 10.28
C THR A 89 -0.57 -10.33 9.24
N VAL A 90 -1.86 -10.02 9.16
CA VAL A 90 -2.74 -10.61 8.15
C VAL A 90 -2.34 -10.17 6.73
N GLY A 91 -1.88 -8.93 6.58
CA GLY A 91 -1.39 -8.42 5.31
C GLY A 91 -0.20 -9.22 4.78
N ASP A 92 0.78 -9.54 5.64
CA ASP A 92 1.95 -10.36 5.26
C ASP A 92 1.56 -11.75 4.78
N LEU A 93 0.54 -12.35 5.43
CA LEU A 93 0.01 -13.65 5.02
C LEU A 93 -0.67 -13.59 3.66
N LEU A 94 -1.56 -12.61 3.47
CA LEU A 94 -2.36 -12.50 2.25
C LEU A 94 -1.48 -12.18 1.03
N GLN A 95 -0.39 -11.43 1.21
CA GLN A 95 0.54 -11.10 0.14
C GLN A 95 1.26 -12.32 -0.44
N GLU A 96 1.33 -13.44 0.29
CA GLU A 96 1.90 -14.70 -0.22
C GLU A 96 0.96 -15.47 -1.15
N LEU A 97 -0.34 -15.15 -1.15
CA LEU A 97 -1.31 -15.81 -2.02
C LEU A 97 -1.01 -15.50 -3.50
N PRO A 98 -1.03 -16.51 -4.39
CA PRO A 98 -0.73 -16.32 -5.82
C PRO A 98 -1.66 -15.34 -6.54
N SER A 99 -2.91 -15.24 -6.12
CA SER A 99 -3.91 -14.31 -6.67
C SER A 99 -3.67 -12.85 -6.28
N ILE A 100 -2.79 -12.56 -5.30
CA ILE A 100 -2.43 -11.20 -4.89
C ILE A 100 -1.13 -10.81 -5.60
N ALA A 101 -1.19 -9.83 -6.48
CA ALA A 101 -0.09 -9.41 -7.33
C ALA A 101 -0.14 -7.89 -7.59
N GLY A 102 0.87 -7.37 -8.27
CA GLY A 102 0.97 -5.96 -8.60
C GLY A 102 1.58 -5.13 -7.48
N ASN A 103 1.08 -3.92 -7.30
CA ASN A 103 1.65 -2.94 -6.39
C ASN A 103 1.65 -3.38 -4.92
N ALA A 104 2.56 -2.79 -4.15
CA ALA A 104 2.77 -3.12 -2.75
C ALA A 104 1.50 -3.02 -1.91
N THR A 105 1.13 -4.13 -1.33
CA THR A 105 0.09 -4.22 -0.31
C THR A 105 0.69 -4.15 1.10
N ASN A 106 2.00 -4.28 1.20
CA ASN A 106 2.75 -4.36 2.43
C ASN A 106 3.07 -2.96 2.98
N PRO A 107 3.04 -2.74 4.29
CA PRO A 107 3.41 -1.48 4.93
C PRO A 107 4.91 -1.17 4.87
N TYR A 108 5.70 -1.95 4.17
CA TYR A 108 7.09 -1.63 3.90
C TYR A 108 7.18 -0.33 3.14
N THR A 109 8.16 0.45 3.51
CA THR A 109 8.25 1.78 2.99
C THR A 109 9.53 2.01 2.24
N ASN A 110 9.39 2.90 1.31
CA ASN A 110 10.50 3.63 0.77
C ASN A 110 10.08 5.08 0.58
N ASN A 111 11.05 5.95 0.65
CA ASN A 111 10.95 7.36 0.29
C ASN A 111 9.66 8.09 0.73
N GLY A 112 9.39 8.09 2.01
CA GLY A 112 8.32 8.88 2.61
C GLY A 112 6.96 8.18 2.72
N GLY A 113 6.83 6.91 2.29
CA GLY A 113 5.65 6.09 2.55
C GLY A 113 5.63 5.49 3.96
N GLY A 114 4.79 4.50 4.20
CA GLY A 114 4.85 3.67 5.41
C GLY A 114 3.99 4.13 6.57
N THR A 115 2.71 4.37 6.32
CA THR A 115 1.72 4.65 7.37
C THR A 115 1.47 3.46 8.30
N GLY A 116 1.99 2.27 8.00
CA GLY A 116 1.72 1.02 8.70
C GLY A 116 0.42 0.32 8.26
N ALA A 117 -0.33 0.89 7.33
CA ALA A 117 -1.50 0.25 6.75
C ALA A 117 -1.10 -0.80 5.68
N SER A 118 -1.93 -1.83 5.52
CA SER A 118 -1.78 -2.84 4.49
C SER A 118 -3.10 -3.01 3.74
N ALA A 119 -3.06 -2.82 2.43
CA ALA A 119 -4.19 -3.01 1.53
C ALA A 119 -4.01 -4.28 0.68
N ILE A 120 -5.06 -4.75 0.05
CA ILE A 120 -5.04 -5.97 -0.77
C ILE A 120 -5.35 -5.63 -2.22
N SER A 121 -4.55 -6.19 -3.14
CA SER A 121 -4.75 -6.09 -4.57
C SER A 121 -4.92 -7.48 -5.17
N LEU A 122 -6.16 -7.91 -5.37
CA LEU A 122 -6.46 -9.16 -6.06
C LEU A 122 -6.16 -9.01 -7.55
N ARG A 123 -5.49 -10.03 -8.11
CA ARG A 123 -5.12 -10.13 -9.53
C ARG A 123 -4.29 -8.95 -10.05
N GLY A 124 -3.70 -8.16 -9.13
CA GLY A 124 -2.92 -6.98 -9.47
C GLY A 124 -3.73 -5.77 -9.96
N LEU A 125 -5.07 -5.80 -9.80
CA LEU A 125 -5.96 -4.73 -10.29
C LEU A 125 -5.91 -3.46 -9.43
N GLY A 126 -5.17 -3.47 -8.33
CA GLY A 126 -5.09 -2.40 -7.35
C GLY A 126 -6.04 -2.60 -6.16
N ASP A 127 -5.70 -1.97 -5.06
CA ASP A 127 -6.44 -2.06 -3.80
C ASP A 127 -7.84 -1.43 -3.89
N LYS A 128 -8.03 -0.44 -4.76
CA LYS A 128 -9.32 0.23 -5.00
C LYS A 128 -10.33 -0.65 -5.75
N ARG A 129 -9.87 -1.77 -6.35
CA ARG A 129 -10.70 -2.73 -7.09
C ARG A 129 -10.84 -4.07 -6.38
N THR A 130 -10.43 -4.12 -5.10
CA THR A 130 -10.58 -5.27 -4.20
C THR A 130 -11.42 -4.86 -3.01
N LEU A 131 -12.56 -5.53 -2.82
CA LEU A 131 -13.45 -5.24 -1.70
C LEU A 131 -13.05 -6.06 -0.46
N VAL A 132 -12.88 -5.40 0.67
CA VAL A 132 -12.60 -6.04 1.96
C VAL A 132 -13.84 -5.98 2.86
N LEU A 133 -14.23 -7.15 3.37
CA LEU A 133 -15.39 -7.33 4.25
C LEU A 133 -14.98 -7.96 5.58
N VAL A 134 -15.78 -7.71 6.61
CA VAL A 134 -15.74 -8.39 7.91
C VAL A 134 -17.15 -8.91 8.20
N ASN A 135 -17.32 -10.24 8.25
CA ASN A 135 -18.63 -10.90 8.32
C ASN A 135 -19.62 -10.36 7.24
N GLY A 136 -19.15 -10.12 6.01
CA GLY A 136 -19.97 -9.61 4.92
C GLY A 136 -20.23 -8.10 4.94
N ILE A 137 -19.79 -7.37 5.95
CA ILE A 137 -19.93 -5.91 6.10
C ILE A 137 -18.65 -5.22 5.65
N ARG A 138 -18.74 -4.16 4.87
CA ARG A 138 -17.62 -3.40 4.34
C ARG A 138 -16.72 -2.86 5.46
N LEU A 139 -15.40 -3.09 5.31
CA LEU A 139 -14.40 -2.51 6.18
C LEU A 139 -14.36 -0.98 5.96
N ALA A 140 -14.28 -0.21 7.05
CA ALA A 140 -14.34 1.25 6.98
C ALA A 140 -13.19 1.87 6.19
N TYR A 141 -12.01 1.30 6.30
CA TYR A 141 -10.80 1.74 5.61
C TYR A 141 -9.99 0.51 5.22
N ASN A 142 -9.42 0.50 4.02
CA ASN A 142 -8.72 -0.67 3.48
C ASN A 142 -7.34 -0.90 4.14
N ASP A 143 -7.34 -1.09 5.47
CA ASP A 143 -6.17 -1.56 6.25
C ASP A 143 -6.52 -2.90 6.91
N VAL A 144 -6.13 -4.00 6.29
CA VAL A 144 -6.44 -5.34 6.81
C VAL A 144 -5.69 -5.64 8.10
N ASN A 145 -4.59 -4.96 8.38
CA ASN A 145 -3.85 -5.11 9.61
C ASN A 145 -4.54 -4.44 10.81
N ALA A 146 -5.55 -3.59 10.58
CA ALA A 146 -6.40 -3.06 11.63
C ALA A 146 -7.37 -4.08 12.22
N ILE A 147 -7.54 -5.24 11.55
CA ILE A 147 -8.39 -6.35 12.02
C ILE A 147 -7.56 -7.22 12.96
N PRO A 148 -7.92 -7.36 14.25
CA PRO A 148 -7.19 -8.21 15.19
C PRO A 148 -7.19 -9.68 14.72
N SER A 149 -6.04 -10.27 14.45
CA SER A 149 -5.93 -11.65 13.95
C SER A 149 -6.55 -12.67 14.91
N SER A 150 -6.55 -12.39 16.21
CA SER A 150 -7.13 -13.25 17.23
C SER A 150 -8.66 -13.35 17.20
N MET A 151 -9.36 -12.39 16.55
CA MET A 151 -10.81 -12.45 16.37
C MET A 151 -11.23 -13.18 15.08
N ILE A 152 -10.29 -13.51 14.19
CA ILE A 152 -10.57 -14.13 12.90
C ILE A 152 -10.70 -15.64 13.09
N GLU A 153 -11.75 -16.24 12.52
CA GLU A 153 -11.93 -17.68 12.41
C GLU A 153 -11.33 -18.20 11.10
N ARG A 154 -11.61 -17.52 9.98
CA ARG A 154 -11.05 -17.81 8.67
C ARG A 154 -11.11 -16.59 7.76
N ILE A 155 -10.36 -16.64 6.68
CA ILE A 155 -10.40 -15.63 5.62
C ILE A 155 -10.89 -16.32 4.34
N GLU A 156 -11.91 -15.76 3.71
CA GLU A 156 -12.44 -16.23 2.44
C GLU A 156 -12.02 -15.24 1.35
N VAL A 157 -11.32 -15.74 0.34
CA VAL A 157 -10.85 -14.94 -0.82
C VAL A 157 -11.61 -15.41 -2.04
N LEU A 158 -12.54 -14.57 -2.48
CA LEU A 158 -13.28 -14.74 -3.74
C LEU A 158 -12.53 -14.01 -4.84
N SER A 159 -12.00 -14.73 -5.78
CA SER A 159 -11.24 -14.20 -6.92
C SER A 159 -12.08 -14.04 -8.18
N ASP A 160 -13.31 -13.51 -8.07
CA ASP A 160 -14.23 -13.25 -9.17
C ASP A 160 -14.96 -11.92 -9.00
N GLY A 161 -15.41 -11.32 -10.12
CA GLY A 161 -16.17 -10.09 -10.10
C GLY A 161 -17.51 -10.25 -9.38
N ALA A 162 -17.66 -9.54 -8.26
CA ALA A 162 -18.80 -9.70 -7.37
C ALA A 162 -19.61 -8.40 -7.16
N SER A 163 -19.52 -7.45 -8.08
CA SER A 163 -20.24 -6.16 -7.98
C SER A 163 -21.78 -6.30 -7.97
N ALA A 164 -22.30 -7.34 -8.60
CA ALA A 164 -23.74 -7.65 -8.57
C ALA A 164 -24.22 -8.11 -7.18
N VAL A 165 -23.31 -8.59 -6.31
CA VAL A 165 -23.62 -9.05 -4.94
C VAL A 165 -23.27 -8.00 -3.89
N TYR A 166 -22.08 -7.38 -4.01
CA TYR A 166 -21.53 -6.51 -2.97
C TYR A 166 -21.40 -5.04 -3.36
N GLY A 167 -21.73 -4.68 -4.61
CA GLY A 167 -21.65 -3.31 -5.11
C GLY A 167 -20.26 -2.91 -5.60
N SER A 168 -19.94 -1.63 -5.51
CA SER A 168 -18.69 -1.05 -5.97
C SER A 168 -17.46 -1.71 -5.33
N ASP A 169 -16.31 -1.67 -6.03
CA ASP A 169 -14.97 -2.07 -5.62
C ASP A 169 -14.71 -3.59 -5.69
N ALA A 170 -15.76 -4.42 -5.87
CA ALA A 170 -15.62 -5.87 -6.02
C ALA A 170 -15.36 -6.26 -7.50
N ILE A 171 -14.34 -5.66 -8.13
CA ILE A 171 -13.96 -5.94 -9.52
C ILE A 171 -13.01 -7.14 -9.59
N GLY A 172 -11.88 -7.06 -8.88
CA GLY A 172 -10.89 -8.13 -8.81
C GLY A 172 -11.29 -9.26 -7.88
N GLY A 173 -12.27 -8.99 -7.03
CA GLY A 173 -12.81 -9.94 -6.07
C GLY A 173 -13.09 -9.35 -4.70
N VAL A 174 -13.27 -10.24 -3.73
CA VAL A 174 -13.64 -9.92 -2.36
C VAL A 174 -12.76 -10.69 -1.38
N VAL A 175 -12.28 -10.04 -0.34
CA VAL A 175 -11.64 -10.68 0.81
C VAL A 175 -12.53 -10.48 2.03
N ASN A 176 -13.10 -11.57 2.54
CA ASN A 176 -14.04 -11.54 3.64
C ASN A 176 -13.42 -12.20 4.89
N PHE A 177 -13.30 -11.43 5.95
CA PHE A 177 -12.83 -11.91 7.25
C PHE A 177 -14.00 -12.42 8.05
N ILE A 178 -14.07 -13.73 8.24
CA ILE A 178 -15.09 -14.37 9.07
C ILE A 178 -14.59 -14.39 10.50
N LEU A 179 -15.38 -13.80 11.40
CA LEU A 179 -15.04 -13.67 12.82
C LEU A 179 -15.44 -14.93 13.59
N ARG A 180 -14.75 -15.17 14.69
CA ARG A 180 -15.10 -16.26 15.62
C ARG A 180 -16.54 -16.13 16.09
N SER A 181 -17.28 -17.20 15.97
CA SER A 181 -18.67 -17.26 16.41
C SER A 181 -18.82 -17.77 17.84
N ARG A 182 -17.88 -18.61 18.32
CA ARG A 182 -17.86 -19.17 19.67
C ARG A 182 -16.43 -19.32 20.17
N PHE A 183 -16.24 -19.08 21.43
CA PHE A 183 -14.99 -19.35 22.13
C PHE A 183 -15.29 -19.50 23.64
N ASP A 184 -14.81 -20.59 24.23
CA ASP A 184 -14.92 -20.82 25.67
C ASP A 184 -13.52 -20.93 26.27
N GLY A 185 -13.30 -20.25 27.38
CA GLY A 185 -12.05 -20.22 28.09
C GLY A 185 -11.21 -18.96 27.85
N VAL A 186 -9.94 -19.04 28.16
CA VAL A 186 -8.94 -17.98 28.03
C VAL A 186 -7.75 -18.50 27.21
N GLN A 187 -7.34 -17.75 26.20
CA GLN A 187 -6.15 -18.06 25.40
C GLN A 187 -5.19 -16.88 25.49
N PHE A 188 -3.94 -17.19 25.82
CA PHE A 188 -2.83 -16.25 25.72
C PHE A 188 -1.81 -16.75 24.72
N SER A 189 -1.32 -15.88 23.86
CA SER A 189 -0.24 -16.19 22.94
C SER A 189 0.86 -15.14 22.98
N SER A 190 2.09 -15.56 22.86
CA SER A 190 3.27 -14.72 22.71
C SER A 190 4.11 -15.20 21.54
N ASP A 191 4.59 -14.28 20.72
CA ASP A 191 5.40 -14.56 19.53
C ASP A 191 6.60 -13.62 19.49
N PHE A 192 7.77 -14.18 19.19
CA PHE A 192 9.03 -13.45 19.07
C PHE A 192 9.72 -13.86 17.78
N GLY A 193 10.38 -12.92 17.13
CA GLY A 193 11.14 -13.22 15.93
C GLY A 193 12.23 -12.22 15.65
N THR A 194 13.24 -12.64 14.86
CA THR A 194 14.38 -11.82 14.44
C THR A 194 14.95 -12.32 13.13
N SER A 195 15.51 -11.44 12.32
CA SER A 195 16.25 -11.83 11.11
C SER A 195 17.59 -12.45 11.44
N SER A 196 18.23 -13.13 10.48
CA SER A 196 19.60 -13.64 10.62
C SER A 196 20.64 -12.52 10.83
N GLU A 197 20.31 -11.29 10.46
CA GLU A 197 21.16 -10.11 10.67
C GLU A 197 20.97 -9.47 12.07
N GLY A 198 20.05 -9.99 12.90
CA GLY A 198 19.76 -9.52 14.24
C GLY A 198 18.89 -8.27 14.30
N ASP A 199 18.24 -7.91 13.18
CA ASP A 199 17.32 -6.78 13.07
C ASP A 199 15.87 -7.22 12.76
N GLY A 200 14.97 -6.24 12.55
CA GLY A 200 13.57 -6.52 12.26
C GLY A 200 12.87 -7.29 13.37
N ASN A 201 13.28 -7.08 14.62
CA ASN A 201 12.76 -7.81 15.76
C ASN A 201 11.25 -7.64 15.88
N ARG A 202 10.58 -8.75 16.20
CA ARG A 202 9.14 -8.83 16.35
C ARG A 202 8.76 -9.34 17.73
N ARG A 203 7.76 -8.71 18.35
CA ARG A 203 7.21 -9.11 19.65
C ARG A 203 5.70 -8.94 19.61
N ASN A 204 4.97 -10.03 19.70
CA ASN A 204 3.52 -10.03 19.66
C ASN A 204 2.97 -10.70 20.90
N PHE A 205 1.89 -10.13 21.45
CA PHE A 205 1.14 -10.68 22.57
C PHE A 205 -0.35 -10.59 22.26
N ALA A 206 -1.10 -11.64 22.52
CA ALA A 206 -2.54 -11.61 22.37
C ALA A 206 -3.22 -12.37 23.52
N LEU A 207 -4.28 -11.79 24.05
CA LEU A 207 -5.18 -12.39 25.03
C LEU A 207 -6.57 -12.43 24.42
N THR A 208 -7.20 -13.59 24.44
CA THR A 208 -8.60 -13.79 24.04
C THR A 208 -9.31 -14.52 25.15
N ALA A 209 -10.46 -14.02 25.56
CA ALA A 209 -11.31 -14.67 26.54
C ALA A 209 -12.74 -14.72 26.00
N GLY A 210 -13.45 -15.78 26.31
CA GLY A 210 -14.82 -15.94 25.90
C GLY A 210 -15.61 -16.89 26.78
N LYS A 211 -16.93 -16.74 26.70
CA LYS A 211 -17.87 -17.60 27.38
C LYS A 211 -19.10 -17.79 26.53
N THR A 212 -19.53 -19.02 26.39
CA THR A 212 -20.81 -19.40 25.80
C THR A 212 -21.76 -19.83 26.90
N TRP A 213 -23.02 -19.43 26.77
CA TRP A 213 -24.10 -19.83 27.67
C TRP A 213 -25.34 -20.16 26.80
N GLU A 214 -26.38 -20.64 27.41
CA GLU A 214 -27.59 -21.16 26.73
C GLU A 214 -28.18 -20.20 25.69
N ARG A 215 -28.19 -18.88 25.98
CA ARG A 215 -28.81 -17.86 25.12
C ARG A 215 -27.79 -16.96 24.37
N GLY A 216 -26.50 -17.21 24.43
CA GLY A 216 -25.55 -16.37 23.73
C GLY A 216 -24.12 -16.69 24.01
N ASN A 217 -23.26 -15.84 23.48
CA ASN A 217 -21.83 -15.88 23.73
C ASN A 217 -21.25 -14.45 23.79
N LEU A 218 -20.10 -14.34 24.42
CA LEU A 218 -19.31 -13.12 24.45
C LEU A 218 -17.83 -13.50 24.30
N ILE A 219 -17.14 -12.87 23.35
CA ILE A 219 -15.71 -13.07 23.10
C ILE A 219 -15.06 -11.71 23.11
N GLY A 220 -14.00 -11.52 23.87
CA GLY A 220 -13.21 -10.31 23.88
C GLY A 220 -11.73 -10.60 23.81
N GLY A 221 -10.96 -9.64 23.34
CA GLY A 221 -9.51 -9.82 23.28
C GLY A 221 -8.76 -8.51 23.16
N LEU A 222 -7.49 -8.61 23.53
CA LEU A 222 -6.49 -7.55 23.45
C LEU A 222 -5.26 -8.10 22.74
N SER A 223 -4.64 -7.34 21.86
CA SER A 223 -3.35 -7.72 21.29
C SER A 223 -2.41 -6.51 21.17
N TYR A 224 -1.13 -6.81 21.29
CA TYR A 224 -0.05 -5.86 21.10
C TYR A 224 0.97 -6.45 20.12
N HIS A 225 1.30 -5.69 19.08
CA HIS A 225 2.31 -6.05 18.10
C HIS A 225 3.36 -4.95 18.06
N ASN A 226 4.63 -5.35 18.10
CA ASN A 226 5.76 -4.46 17.89
C ASN A 226 6.69 -5.08 16.85
N ILE A 227 7.00 -4.32 15.82
CA ILE A 227 7.93 -4.68 14.75
C ILE A 227 8.96 -3.57 14.68
N ASP A 228 10.26 -3.93 14.76
CA ASP A 228 11.35 -2.98 14.69
C ASP A 228 11.69 -2.65 13.23
N ALA A 229 12.29 -1.49 13.01
CA ALA A 229 12.73 -1.05 11.68
C ALA A 229 13.86 -1.93 11.13
N VAL A 230 13.93 -2.02 9.81
CA VAL A 230 15.10 -2.53 9.08
C VAL A 230 15.59 -1.45 8.12
N SER A 231 16.84 -1.03 8.30
CA SER A 231 17.47 -0.03 7.43
C SER A 231 17.89 -0.65 6.08
N ALA A 232 17.80 0.13 5.00
CA ALA A 232 18.37 -0.25 3.72
C ALA A 232 19.88 -0.43 3.77
N ALA A 233 20.58 0.22 4.70
CA ALA A 233 22.02 0.02 4.93
C ALA A 233 22.36 -1.40 5.42
N ALA A 234 21.40 -2.12 6.02
CA ALA A 234 21.62 -3.43 6.63
C ALA A 234 21.60 -4.59 5.61
N ARG A 235 21.39 -4.32 4.34
CA ARG A 235 21.39 -5.35 3.28
C ARG A 235 22.27 -4.95 2.11
N ASP A 236 23.05 -5.88 1.60
CA ASP A 236 23.97 -5.63 0.49
C ASP A 236 23.26 -5.15 -0.78
N TYR A 237 22.07 -5.65 -1.05
CA TYR A 237 21.31 -5.29 -2.25
C TYR A 237 20.73 -3.87 -2.18
N SER A 238 20.58 -3.27 -1.00
CA SER A 238 19.90 -1.97 -0.81
C SER A 238 20.76 -0.85 -0.23
N LYS A 239 22.00 -1.14 0.21
CA LYS A 239 22.86 -0.15 0.87
C LYS A 239 23.35 1.00 -0.01
N ASP A 240 23.37 0.78 -1.32
CA ASP A 240 23.77 1.78 -2.30
C ASP A 240 22.62 2.05 -3.27
N ALA A 241 22.43 3.32 -3.66
CA ALA A 241 21.55 3.64 -4.78
C ALA A 241 22.20 3.18 -6.09
N LEU A 242 21.48 2.36 -6.86
CA LEU A 242 21.98 1.76 -8.09
C LEU A 242 21.14 2.23 -9.29
N ALA A 243 21.83 2.55 -10.38
CA ALA A 243 21.26 2.76 -11.71
C ALA A 243 21.89 1.83 -12.71
N LEU A 244 21.26 1.66 -13.86
CA LEU A 244 21.81 0.92 -14.98
C LEU A 244 22.47 1.90 -15.96
N THR A 245 23.76 1.73 -16.25
CA THR A 245 24.48 2.52 -17.25
C THR A 245 25.30 1.59 -18.14
N ASN A 246 25.12 1.67 -19.45
CA ASN A 246 25.72 0.75 -20.44
C ASN A 246 25.49 -0.73 -20.06
N GLY A 247 24.27 -1.07 -19.63
CA GLY A 247 23.91 -2.42 -19.23
C GLY A 247 24.54 -2.90 -17.92
N GLN A 248 25.29 -2.04 -17.21
CA GLN A 248 25.98 -2.37 -15.96
C GLN A 248 25.38 -1.60 -14.77
N PRO A 249 25.24 -2.25 -13.60
CA PRO A 249 24.85 -1.55 -12.39
C PRO A 249 25.97 -0.63 -11.91
N VAL A 250 25.65 0.65 -11.78
CA VAL A 250 26.56 1.67 -11.26
C VAL A 250 25.96 2.31 -10.02
N LYS A 251 26.81 2.76 -9.10
CA LYS A 251 26.37 3.59 -7.99
C LYS A 251 26.02 4.98 -8.51
N GLN A 252 24.81 5.39 -8.26
CA GLN A 252 24.32 6.71 -8.64
C GLN A 252 23.33 7.19 -7.59
N GLY A 253 23.65 8.29 -6.92
CA GLY A 253 22.83 8.90 -5.89
C GLY A 253 22.10 10.14 -6.36
N SER A 254 21.70 10.95 -5.40
CA SER A 254 21.04 12.22 -5.64
C SER A 254 22.06 13.30 -6.06
N SER A 255 21.65 14.14 -7.01
CA SER A 255 22.42 15.34 -7.42
C SER A 255 22.39 16.46 -6.37
N ALA A 256 21.41 16.43 -5.44
CA ALA A 256 21.45 17.28 -4.25
C ALA A 256 22.46 16.70 -3.25
N THR A 257 23.69 17.15 -3.34
CA THR A 257 24.83 16.68 -2.54
C THR A 257 25.08 17.56 -1.32
N PRO A 258 25.75 17.07 -0.28
CA PRO A 258 26.12 17.92 0.86
C PRO A 258 27.07 19.06 0.49
N THR A 259 27.88 18.89 -0.56
CA THR A 259 28.82 19.88 -1.10
C THR A 259 28.21 20.82 -2.13
N GLY A 260 26.91 20.64 -2.42
CA GLY A 260 26.20 21.38 -3.46
C GLY A 260 26.64 20.98 -4.87
N SER A 261 25.70 20.96 -5.79
CA SER A 261 25.91 20.75 -7.21
C SER A 261 25.40 21.97 -7.96
N VAL A 262 26.31 22.69 -8.59
CA VAL A 262 26.05 23.95 -9.32
C VAL A 262 26.05 23.62 -10.81
N ASN A 263 24.95 23.91 -11.50
CA ASN A 263 24.77 23.61 -12.92
C ASN A 263 24.57 24.92 -13.68
N PHE A 264 25.43 25.18 -14.68
CA PHE A 264 25.44 26.40 -15.49
C PHE A 264 24.64 26.15 -16.75
N ASN A 265 23.33 26.41 -16.68
CA ASN A 265 22.36 26.16 -17.75
C ASN A 265 21.66 27.43 -18.26
N ASP A 266 21.94 28.60 -17.70
CA ASP A 266 21.52 29.87 -18.27
C ASP A 266 22.50 30.33 -19.35
N GLY A 267 22.05 30.36 -20.58
CA GLY A 267 22.87 30.67 -21.74
C GLY A 267 23.45 32.09 -21.75
N SER A 268 22.86 33.03 -21.00
CA SER A 268 23.34 34.44 -20.94
C SER A 268 24.67 34.58 -20.18
N ASP A 269 24.88 33.76 -19.16
CA ASP A 269 26.06 33.83 -18.28
C ASP A 269 27.05 32.68 -18.54
N GLN A 270 26.74 31.75 -19.44
CA GLN A 270 27.45 30.47 -19.60
C GLN A 270 28.94 30.65 -19.92
N SER A 271 29.30 31.62 -20.77
CA SER A 271 30.71 31.85 -21.15
C SER A 271 31.56 32.34 -19.98
N GLN A 272 30.99 33.19 -19.12
CA GLN A 272 31.67 33.70 -17.92
C GLN A 272 31.82 32.56 -16.89
N LEU A 273 30.76 31.78 -16.67
CA LEU A 273 30.73 30.70 -15.70
C LEU A 273 31.65 29.55 -16.11
N LEU A 274 31.71 29.18 -17.38
CA LEU A 274 32.66 28.18 -17.89
C LEU A 274 34.12 28.66 -17.73
N ALA A 275 34.40 29.94 -17.88
CA ALA A 275 35.73 30.48 -17.63
C ALA A 275 36.12 30.42 -16.14
N GLN A 276 35.17 30.59 -15.24
CA GLN A 276 35.38 30.50 -13.79
C GLN A 276 35.47 29.06 -13.28
N SER A 277 34.92 28.09 -14.02
CA SER A 277 34.81 26.66 -13.66
C SER A 277 35.76 25.74 -14.43
N ASN A 278 36.81 26.28 -15.04
CA ASN A 278 37.74 25.50 -15.85
C ASN A 278 37.07 24.75 -17.03
N GLY A 279 36.02 25.31 -17.59
CA GLY A 279 35.25 24.75 -18.68
C GLY A 279 34.18 23.73 -18.30
N CYS A 280 33.92 23.52 -17.00
CA CYS A 280 32.92 22.57 -16.54
C CYS A 280 31.54 23.21 -16.52
N GLY A 281 30.56 22.62 -17.21
CA GLY A 281 29.15 23.06 -17.15
C GLY A 281 28.46 22.74 -15.81
N ARG A 282 29.07 21.86 -15.00
CA ARG A 282 28.56 21.50 -13.67
C ARG A 282 29.72 21.29 -12.70
N VAL A 283 29.64 21.89 -11.51
CA VAL A 283 30.68 21.83 -10.48
C VAL A 283 30.11 21.52 -9.11
N THR A 284 30.96 21.07 -8.21
CA THR A 284 30.64 20.85 -6.78
C THR A 284 31.79 21.35 -5.91
N LEU A 285 31.48 21.76 -4.67
CA LEU A 285 32.45 22.31 -3.74
C LEU A 285 33.44 21.22 -3.30
N ASN A 286 34.73 21.55 -3.19
CA ASN A 286 35.74 20.65 -2.67
C ASN A 286 35.49 20.33 -1.20
N SER A 287 35.79 19.11 -0.80
CA SER A 287 35.68 18.69 0.61
C SER A 287 36.62 19.49 1.51
N GLY A 288 36.13 19.86 2.69
CA GLY A 288 36.92 20.56 3.70
C GLY A 288 36.99 22.08 3.54
N VAL A 289 36.35 22.66 2.52
CA VAL A 289 36.18 24.12 2.43
C VAL A 289 35.28 24.59 3.59
N SER A 290 35.70 25.60 4.29
CA SER A 290 34.90 26.22 5.36
C SER A 290 34.71 27.72 5.09
N GLY A 291 33.58 28.27 5.58
CA GLY A 291 33.22 29.66 5.36
C GLY A 291 32.84 29.95 3.91
N ARG A 292 33.17 31.19 3.45
CA ARG A 292 32.87 31.66 2.11
C ARG A 292 33.75 30.97 1.07
N ALA A 293 33.15 30.30 0.09
CA ALA A 293 33.87 29.73 -1.03
C ALA A 293 34.16 30.77 -2.14
N GLY A 294 35.26 30.57 -2.86
CA GLY A 294 35.56 31.24 -4.13
C GLY A 294 35.36 30.27 -5.33
N PRO A 295 35.35 30.77 -6.57
CA PRO A 295 35.17 29.91 -7.75
C PRO A 295 36.24 28.79 -7.88
N GLY A 296 37.45 29.00 -7.38
CA GLY A 296 38.56 28.02 -7.37
C GLY A 296 38.40 26.88 -6.35
N ASP A 297 37.45 26.99 -5.45
CA ASP A 297 37.16 25.95 -4.45
C ASP A 297 36.22 24.86 -4.97
N PHE A 298 35.85 24.88 -6.25
CA PHE A 298 34.99 23.92 -6.88
C PHE A 298 35.77 23.04 -7.86
N HIS A 299 35.32 21.80 -8.06
CA HIS A 299 35.78 20.89 -9.09
C HIS A 299 34.63 20.44 -9.99
N CYS A 300 34.95 19.87 -11.17
CA CYS A 300 33.95 19.33 -12.08
C CYS A 300 33.16 18.19 -11.42
N TYR A 301 31.82 18.31 -11.43
CA TYR A 301 30.95 17.28 -10.85
C TYR A 301 31.07 15.96 -11.58
N ASN A 302 31.25 14.89 -10.84
CA ASN A 302 31.26 13.51 -11.32
C ASN A 302 30.16 12.72 -10.60
N ALA A 303 29.13 12.30 -11.33
CA ALA A 303 27.97 11.61 -10.74
C ALA A 303 28.33 10.35 -9.94
N SER A 304 29.35 9.59 -10.37
CA SER A 304 29.77 8.36 -9.68
C SER A 304 30.55 8.63 -8.39
N ALA A 305 31.21 9.78 -8.27
CA ALA A 305 32.02 10.15 -7.11
C ALA A 305 31.27 11.08 -6.15
N ASP A 306 30.56 12.06 -6.70
CA ASP A 306 30.02 13.19 -5.93
C ASP A 306 28.53 13.05 -5.59
N SER A 307 27.76 12.16 -6.25
CA SER A 307 26.34 11.98 -5.93
C SER A 307 26.13 11.43 -4.53
N TYR A 308 25.09 11.91 -3.88
CA TYR A 308 24.79 11.53 -2.50
C TYR A 308 24.05 10.20 -2.41
N ASN A 309 24.63 9.21 -1.72
CA ASN A 309 23.96 7.95 -1.44
C ASN A 309 22.94 8.13 -0.30
N TYR A 310 21.68 8.23 -0.62
CA TYR A 310 20.55 8.39 0.33
C TYR A 310 20.02 7.04 0.86
N GLN A 311 20.41 5.93 0.28
CA GLN A 311 19.89 4.60 0.63
C GLN A 311 20.09 4.19 2.10
N PRO A 312 21.24 4.45 2.73
CA PRO A 312 21.42 4.07 4.13
C PRO A 312 20.39 4.62 5.10
N PHE A 313 19.71 5.70 4.73
CA PHE A 313 18.70 6.36 5.56
C PHE A 313 17.28 5.85 5.31
N ASN A 314 17.06 5.15 4.20
CA ASN A 314 15.76 4.56 3.89
C ASN A 314 15.53 3.29 4.72
N LEU A 315 14.26 2.93 4.86
CA LEU A 315 13.84 1.72 5.56
C LEU A 315 13.31 0.68 4.58
N LEU A 316 13.78 -0.56 4.72
CA LEU A 316 13.19 -1.74 4.07
C LEU A 316 11.91 -2.17 4.80
N GLN A 317 11.88 -1.97 6.11
CA GLN A 317 10.73 -2.23 6.95
C GLN A 317 10.53 -1.08 7.93
N THR A 318 9.33 -0.50 7.96
CA THR A 318 8.97 0.53 8.94
C THR A 318 8.76 -0.05 10.33
N PRO A 319 9.16 0.66 11.40
CA PRO A 319 8.79 0.27 12.74
C PRO A 319 7.30 0.46 12.93
N GLN A 320 6.66 -0.51 13.58
CA GLN A 320 5.22 -0.46 13.87
C GLN A 320 4.94 -0.92 15.28
N LYS A 321 4.09 -0.17 15.98
CA LYS A 321 3.47 -0.60 17.23
C LYS A 321 1.97 -0.58 17.03
N ARG A 322 1.32 -1.72 17.26
CA ARG A 322 -0.12 -1.84 17.10
C ARG A 322 -0.74 -2.41 18.35
N THR A 323 -1.75 -1.72 18.87
CA THR A 323 -2.57 -2.18 19.99
C THR A 323 -3.99 -2.35 19.48
N ASN A 324 -4.54 -3.55 19.66
CA ASN A 324 -5.89 -3.86 19.23
C ASN A 324 -6.72 -4.32 20.42
N ALA A 325 -8.02 -4.02 20.37
CA ALA A 325 -9.04 -4.55 21.25
C ALA A 325 -10.26 -4.93 20.43
N PHE A 326 -10.97 -6.00 20.81
CA PHE A 326 -12.22 -6.38 20.17
C PHE A 326 -13.21 -6.97 21.17
N LEU A 327 -14.50 -6.91 20.80
CA LEU A 327 -15.60 -7.55 21.49
C LEU A 327 -16.60 -8.06 20.44
N LEU A 328 -16.92 -9.36 20.53
CA LEU A 328 -17.89 -10.05 19.70
C LEU A 328 -18.95 -10.62 20.64
N GLY A 329 -20.21 -10.36 20.39
CA GLY A 329 -21.27 -10.84 21.23
C GLY A 329 -22.51 -11.24 20.47
N THR A 330 -23.18 -12.29 20.91
CA THR A 330 -24.51 -12.66 20.43
C THR A 330 -25.43 -12.93 21.60
N TYR A 331 -26.70 -12.64 21.44
CA TYR A 331 -27.74 -12.91 22.44
C TYR A 331 -29.06 -13.25 21.75
N ARG A 332 -29.60 -14.43 22.08
CA ARG A 332 -30.89 -14.92 21.61
C ARG A 332 -32.01 -14.37 22.47
N PHE A 333 -32.77 -13.44 21.91
CA PHE A 333 -33.95 -12.83 22.58
C PHE A 333 -35.12 -13.82 22.60
N SER A 334 -35.31 -14.53 21.48
CA SER A 334 -36.30 -15.60 21.33
C SER A 334 -35.75 -16.63 20.33
N ASP A 335 -36.49 -17.73 20.09
CA ASP A 335 -36.08 -18.75 19.14
C ASP A 335 -35.92 -18.20 17.69
N ASN A 336 -36.64 -17.10 17.43
CA ASN A 336 -36.67 -16.48 16.09
C ASN A 336 -35.92 -15.15 16.00
N VAL A 337 -35.31 -14.65 17.09
CA VAL A 337 -34.60 -13.34 17.09
C VAL A 337 -33.32 -13.42 17.89
N GLU A 338 -32.20 -13.16 17.22
CA GLU A 338 -30.90 -13.00 17.84
C GLU A 338 -30.31 -11.62 17.56
N GLY A 339 -29.76 -10.98 18.57
CA GLY A 339 -28.95 -9.79 18.42
C GLY A 339 -27.48 -10.13 18.43
N TYR A 340 -26.69 -9.34 17.71
CA TYR A 340 -25.24 -9.48 17.69
C TYR A 340 -24.56 -8.11 17.65
N VAL A 341 -23.31 -8.11 18.09
CA VAL A 341 -22.42 -6.95 17.97
C VAL A 341 -21.00 -7.42 17.66
N ASN A 342 -20.43 -6.81 16.65
CA ASN A 342 -19.00 -6.94 16.31
C ASN A 342 -18.36 -5.57 16.45
N THR A 343 -17.36 -5.44 17.29
CA THR A 343 -16.63 -4.18 17.45
C THR A 343 -15.16 -4.41 17.67
N TRP A 344 -14.35 -3.53 17.11
CA TRP A 344 -12.91 -3.51 17.35
C TRP A 344 -12.35 -2.11 17.29
N PHE A 345 -11.22 -1.99 17.93
CA PHE A 345 -10.39 -0.80 17.96
C PHE A 345 -8.94 -1.20 17.66
N SER A 346 -8.26 -0.41 16.83
CA SER A 346 -6.85 -0.56 16.54
C SER A 346 -6.15 0.80 16.61
N LYS A 347 -5.08 0.89 17.40
CA LYS A 347 -4.14 2.01 17.39
C LYS A 347 -2.84 1.54 16.76
N THR A 348 -2.41 2.19 15.68
CA THR A 348 -1.14 1.94 15.00
C THR A 348 -0.24 3.17 15.12
N GLU A 349 0.98 2.98 15.61
CA GLU A 349 2.07 3.94 15.57
C GLU A 349 3.11 3.41 14.58
N SER A 350 3.46 4.22 13.59
CA SER A 350 4.46 3.90 12.58
C SER A 350 5.33 5.13 12.30
N ALA A 351 6.51 4.91 11.76
CA ALA A 351 7.37 5.99 11.34
C ALA A 351 8.12 5.61 10.06
N SER A 352 8.34 6.59 9.20
CA SER A 352 9.23 6.51 8.05
C SER A 352 10.40 7.47 8.27
N ILE A 353 11.58 7.07 7.88
CA ILE A 353 12.80 7.88 7.95
C ILE A 353 13.34 7.94 6.53
N ILE A 354 13.70 9.14 6.09
CA ILE A 354 14.33 9.37 4.81
C ILE A 354 15.54 10.30 5.00
N ALA A 355 16.39 10.36 4.01
CA ALA A 355 17.57 11.18 3.99
C ALA A 355 17.28 12.65 4.37
N PRO A 356 18.30 13.41 4.81
CA PRO A 356 18.16 14.84 5.08
C PRO A 356 17.54 15.59 3.91
N ILE A 357 16.91 16.73 4.18
CA ILE A 357 16.18 17.49 3.18
C ILE A 357 17.10 17.90 2.01
N PRO A 358 16.75 17.50 0.76
CA PRO A 358 17.38 18.06 -0.42
C PRO A 358 16.76 19.43 -0.71
N ILE A 359 17.49 20.29 -1.38
CA ILE A 359 17.05 21.62 -1.79
C ILE A 359 17.45 21.79 -3.24
N PHE A 360 16.46 21.94 -4.13
CA PHE A 360 16.61 22.12 -5.56
C PHE A 360 16.21 23.55 -5.91
N SER A 361 17.17 24.44 -6.19
CA SER A 361 16.88 25.86 -6.32
C SER A 361 15.82 26.17 -7.38
N ASN A 362 15.82 25.46 -8.52
CA ASN A 362 14.77 25.60 -9.53
C ASN A 362 13.49 24.84 -9.12
N GLY A 363 13.59 23.61 -8.66
CA GLY A 363 12.45 22.77 -8.30
C GLY A 363 11.63 23.29 -7.13
N ASP A 364 12.29 23.89 -6.14
CA ASP A 364 11.67 24.48 -4.94
C ASP A 364 11.32 25.96 -5.13
N ASN A 365 11.54 26.53 -6.31
CA ASN A 365 11.31 27.95 -6.62
C ASN A 365 12.05 28.90 -5.64
N ILE A 366 13.34 28.65 -5.43
CA ILE A 366 14.21 29.39 -4.52
C ILE A 366 15.16 30.23 -5.35
N LEU A 367 15.25 31.57 -5.06
CA LEU A 367 16.14 32.48 -5.74
C LEU A 367 17.39 32.73 -4.90
N VAL A 368 18.54 32.27 -5.36
CA VAL A 368 19.85 32.61 -4.80
C VAL A 368 20.37 33.86 -5.50
N SER A 369 20.43 34.97 -4.79
CA SER A 369 20.79 36.26 -5.35
C SER A 369 22.25 36.34 -5.83
N ALA A 370 22.46 36.95 -6.99
CA ALA A 370 23.80 37.39 -7.44
C ALA A 370 24.49 38.33 -6.44
N GLN A 371 23.71 39.07 -5.62
CA GLN A 371 24.18 40.02 -4.61
C GLN A 371 24.37 39.38 -3.22
N SER A 372 24.25 38.04 -3.11
CA SER A 372 24.57 37.38 -1.85
C SER A 372 26.08 37.39 -1.61
N TYR A 373 26.48 37.81 -0.40
CA TYR A 373 27.90 37.83 0.00
C TYR A 373 28.60 36.47 -0.18
N TYR A 374 27.85 35.41 -0.02
CA TYR A 374 28.33 34.04 -0.15
C TYR A 374 28.33 33.49 -1.57
N ASN A 375 27.76 34.24 -2.54
CA ASN A 375 27.72 33.79 -3.93
C ASN A 375 29.07 34.00 -4.62
N PRO A 376 29.82 32.93 -4.96
CA PRO A 376 31.15 33.05 -5.52
C PRO A 376 31.15 33.41 -7.02
N PHE A 377 30.00 33.21 -7.72
CA PHE A 377 29.92 33.36 -9.18
C PHE A 377 29.34 34.69 -9.64
N GLY A 378 28.62 35.41 -8.74
CA GLY A 378 28.08 36.72 -9.04
C GLY A 378 26.87 36.75 -10.01
N VAL A 379 26.22 35.60 -10.22
CA VAL A 379 25.02 35.42 -11.04
C VAL A 379 23.88 34.83 -10.21
N ASN A 380 22.63 34.97 -10.64
CA ASN A 380 21.50 34.36 -9.97
C ASN A 380 21.43 32.85 -10.20
N PHE A 381 20.93 32.09 -9.18
CA PHE A 381 20.61 30.66 -9.28
C PHE A 381 19.18 30.40 -8.82
N GLY A 382 18.56 29.38 -9.40
CA GLY A 382 17.23 28.94 -9.01
C GLY A 382 16.11 29.69 -9.75
N THR A 383 14.91 29.67 -9.20
CA THR A 383 13.73 30.28 -9.79
C THR A 383 13.18 31.37 -8.89
N ASP A 384 12.97 32.56 -9.45
CA ASP A 384 12.22 33.62 -8.78
C ASP A 384 10.72 33.26 -8.75
N ARG A 385 10.25 32.87 -7.57
CA ARG A 385 8.85 32.49 -7.36
C ARG A 385 7.84 33.56 -7.75
N SER A 386 8.21 34.83 -7.68
CA SER A 386 7.32 35.93 -7.98
C SER A 386 7.13 36.21 -9.47
N THR A 387 8.15 35.91 -10.26
CA THR A 387 8.16 36.15 -11.71
C THR A 387 8.11 34.86 -12.54
N GLY A 388 8.40 33.69 -11.92
CA GLY A 388 8.60 32.43 -12.62
C GLY A 388 9.88 32.39 -13.46
N THR A 389 10.80 33.35 -13.28
CA THR A 389 12.05 33.41 -14.03
C THR A 389 13.04 32.42 -13.43
N SER A 390 13.52 31.47 -14.23
CA SER A 390 14.56 30.52 -13.85
C SER A 390 15.92 30.95 -14.34
N TYR A 391 16.93 30.67 -13.53
CA TYR A 391 18.35 30.94 -13.76
C TYR A 391 19.16 29.62 -13.72
N ASN A 392 20.48 29.74 -13.55
CA ASN A 392 21.33 28.59 -13.26
C ASN A 392 20.83 27.81 -12.04
N ASP A 393 21.22 26.54 -11.92
CA ASP A 393 20.69 25.67 -10.89
C ASP A 393 21.74 25.35 -9.80
N LEU A 394 21.29 25.32 -8.53
CA LEU A 394 22.09 24.90 -7.40
C LEU A 394 21.29 23.91 -6.54
N ASN A 395 21.77 22.68 -6.49
CA ASN A 395 21.14 21.59 -5.75
C ASN A 395 22.02 21.18 -4.57
N THR A 396 21.48 21.20 -3.37
CA THR A 396 22.26 20.86 -2.17
C THR A 396 21.40 20.03 -1.19
N ARG A 397 22.01 19.58 -0.11
CA ARG A 397 21.35 18.77 0.93
C ARG A 397 21.80 19.21 2.32
N ALA A 398 20.84 19.54 3.18
CA ALA A 398 21.12 20.01 4.54
C ALA A 398 21.39 18.83 5.50
N THR A 399 22.54 18.15 5.36
CA THR A 399 22.90 16.99 6.20
C THR A 399 23.13 17.35 7.66
N VAL A 400 23.49 18.60 7.97
CA VAL A 400 23.64 19.10 9.34
C VAL A 400 22.35 19.08 10.16
N LEU A 401 21.17 19.06 9.51
CA LEU A 401 19.86 18.97 10.16
C LEU A 401 19.46 17.52 10.51
N GLY A 402 20.20 16.53 10.01
CA GLY A 402 19.84 15.12 10.15
C GLY A 402 18.67 14.70 9.26
N ASN A 403 18.17 13.49 9.49
CA ASN A 403 17.17 12.85 8.65
C ASN A 403 15.77 13.43 8.86
N ARG A 404 15.00 13.53 7.79
CA ARG A 404 13.55 13.79 7.88
C ARG A 404 12.84 12.56 8.44
N ARG A 405 11.78 12.79 9.20
CA ARG A 405 11.00 11.72 9.82
C ARG A 405 9.51 12.01 9.74
N TYR A 406 8.77 11.07 9.17
CA TYR A 406 7.31 11.07 9.18
C TYR A 406 6.82 10.14 10.28
N GLN A 407 6.00 10.64 11.19
CA GLN A 407 5.43 9.87 12.29
C GLN A 407 3.92 9.77 12.12
N TYR A 408 3.39 8.56 12.11
CA TYR A 408 1.98 8.31 11.91
C TYR A 408 1.35 7.71 13.16
N ASN A 409 0.23 8.31 13.60
CA ASN A 409 -0.63 7.80 14.65
C ASN A 409 -2.01 7.57 14.06
N THR A 410 -2.40 6.31 13.86
CA THR A 410 -3.65 5.92 13.24
C THR A 410 -4.55 5.21 14.26
N TYR A 411 -5.79 5.66 14.36
CA TYR A 411 -6.83 5.08 15.19
C TYR A 411 -7.95 4.58 14.28
N ASN A 412 -8.22 3.27 14.33
CA ASN A 412 -9.32 2.63 13.63
C ASN A 412 -10.34 2.16 14.67
N PHE A 413 -11.61 2.48 14.45
CA PHE A 413 -12.71 1.98 15.24
C PHE A 413 -13.85 1.55 14.32
N GLN A 414 -14.39 0.38 14.55
CA GLN A 414 -15.58 -0.09 13.85
C GLN A 414 -16.51 -0.82 14.83
N ILE A 415 -17.81 -0.58 14.68
CA ILE A 415 -18.87 -1.26 15.41
C ILE A 415 -20.01 -1.59 14.47
N SER A 416 -20.47 -2.84 14.52
CA SER A 416 -21.54 -3.38 13.69
C SER A 416 -22.55 -4.14 14.57
N PRO A 417 -23.47 -3.44 15.25
CA PRO A 417 -24.62 -4.09 15.90
C PRO A 417 -25.64 -4.50 14.86
N GLY A 418 -26.32 -5.62 15.11
CA GLY A 418 -27.37 -6.11 14.23
C GLY A 418 -28.33 -7.05 14.91
N LEU A 419 -29.43 -7.28 14.22
CA LEU A 419 -30.43 -8.29 14.56
C LEU A 419 -30.54 -9.25 13.40
N ARG A 420 -30.75 -10.51 13.68
CA ARG A 420 -31.05 -11.54 12.69
C ARG A 420 -32.08 -12.51 13.23
N GLY A 421 -32.79 -13.13 12.32
CA GLY A 421 -33.83 -14.03 12.76
C GLY A 421 -34.52 -14.77 11.62
N ARG A 422 -35.66 -15.37 11.98
CA ARG A 422 -36.52 -16.11 11.08
C ARG A 422 -37.94 -15.55 11.17
N PHE A 423 -38.67 -15.57 10.05
CA PHE A 423 -40.06 -15.17 10.02
C PHE A 423 -40.93 -16.36 10.41
N GLY A 424 -41.25 -16.47 11.73
CA GLY A 424 -42.01 -17.59 12.28
C GLY A 424 -41.33 -18.95 11.97
N ASP A 425 -42.12 -19.94 11.57
CA ASP A 425 -41.65 -21.27 11.21
C ASP A 425 -41.33 -21.40 9.68
N SER A 426 -41.27 -20.26 8.98
CA SER A 426 -40.98 -20.28 7.53
C SER A 426 -39.50 -20.53 7.24
N SER A 427 -39.15 -20.83 5.99
CA SER A 427 -37.76 -20.90 5.53
C SER A 427 -37.07 -19.54 5.46
N TRP A 428 -37.84 -18.47 5.54
CA TRP A 428 -37.34 -17.11 5.40
C TRP A 428 -36.60 -16.62 6.63
N GLN A 429 -35.36 -16.21 6.39
CA GLN A 429 -34.48 -15.59 7.37
C GLN A 429 -34.25 -14.14 7.00
N TRP A 430 -33.96 -13.32 7.99
CA TRP A 430 -33.65 -11.91 7.79
C TRP A 430 -32.51 -11.48 8.68
N ASP A 431 -31.81 -10.45 8.27
CA ASP A 431 -30.84 -9.72 9.08
C ASP A 431 -30.90 -8.22 8.80
N ALA A 432 -30.61 -7.44 9.82
CA ALA A 432 -30.49 -5.99 9.73
C ALA A 432 -29.28 -5.53 10.53
N THR A 433 -28.37 -4.81 9.89
CA THR A 433 -27.10 -4.38 10.48
C THR A 433 -26.93 -2.88 10.33
N PHE A 434 -26.51 -2.22 11.40
CA PHE A 434 -25.93 -0.89 11.34
C PHE A 434 -24.42 -1.00 11.49
N ASN A 435 -23.68 -0.31 10.64
CA ASN A 435 -22.21 -0.27 10.68
C ASN A 435 -21.76 1.18 10.81
N TYR A 436 -20.90 1.42 11.78
CA TYR A 436 -20.18 2.68 11.96
C TYR A 436 -18.69 2.42 12.02
N GLY A 437 -17.95 3.04 11.12
CA GLY A 437 -16.51 2.98 11.12
C GLY A 437 -15.89 4.38 11.08
N LYS A 438 -14.80 4.56 11.81
CA LYS A 438 -14.04 5.81 11.83
C LYS A 438 -12.56 5.52 11.88
N VAL A 439 -11.82 6.15 10.98
CA VAL A 439 -10.36 6.17 10.98
C VAL A 439 -9.89 7.60 11.17
N LYS A 440 -8.97 7.80 12.10
CA LYS A 440 -8.28 9.08 12.31
C LYS A 440 -6.79 8.83 12.25
N GLN A 441 -6.11 9.50 11.33
CA GLN A 441 -4.66 9.47 11.21
C GLN A 441 -4.11 10.87 11.46
N LYS A 442 -3.09 10.96 12.29
CA LYS A 442 -2.28 12.15 12.47
C LYS A 442 -0.87 11.85 11.99
N SER A 443 -0.38 12.63 11.04
CA SER A 443 1.01 12.63 10.59
C SER A 443 1.72 13.86 11.14
N ILE A 444 2.91 13.66 11.71
CA ILE A 444 3.84 14.72 12.11
C ILE A 444 5.07 14.57 11.23
N ASN A 445 5.39 15.61 10.48
CA ASN A 445 6.41 15.56 9.43
C ASN A 445 7.59 16.44 9.84
N ASN A 446 8.65 15.81 10.37
CA ASN A 446 9.78 16.51 10.98
C ASN A 446 10.91 16.75 9.98
N GLY A 447 11.57 17.90 10.10
CA GLY A 447 12.79 18.24 9.37
C GLY A 447 12.54 18.95 8.04
N PHE A 448 11.45 19.69 7.93
CA PHE A 448 11.19 20.62 6.82
C PHE A 448 11.71 22.01 7.15
N LEU A 449 11.87 22.87 6.13
CA LEU A 449 12.36 24.24 6.27
C LEU A 449 11.27 25.23 5.88
N ASP A 450 11.13 26.29 6.66
CA ASP A 450 10.29 27.44 6.31
C ASP A 450 10.83 28.13 5.06
N TYR A 451 9.99 28.19 4.01
CA TYR A 451 10.36 28.75 2.73
C TYR A 451 10.72 30.24 2.82
N ALA A 452 9.91 31.05 3.51
CA ALA A 452 10.08 32.50 3.56
C ALA A 452 11.36 32.88 4.31
N ALA A 453 11.59 32.26 5.47
CA ALA A 453 12.80 32.48 6.26
C ALA A 453 14.06 32.04 5.50
N PHE A 454 13.98 30.88 4.82
CA PHE A 454 15.10 30.35 4.04
C PHE A 454 15.42 31.22 2.84
N ASN A 455 14.41 31.56 2.02
CA ASN A 455 14.59 32.38 0.83
C ASN A 455 15.11 33.78 1.16
N GLN A 456 14.70 34.36 2.30
CA GLN A 456 15.23 35.63 2.80
C GLN A 456 16.72 35.53 3.18
N ALA A 457 17.12 34.43 3.81
CA ALA A 457 18.49 34.25 4.30
C ALA A 457 19.52 33.99 3.20
N ILE A 458 19.09 33.46 2.05
CA ILE A 458 19.95 33.25 0.85
C ILE A 458 19.87 34.41 -0.14
N GLY A 459 19.05 35.39 0.14
CA GLY A 459 18.88 36.60 -0.65
C GLY A 459 20.12 37.53 -0.67
N PRO A 460 19.96 38.78 -1.09
CA PRO A 460 21.03 39.78 -1.05
C PRO A 460 21.63 39.89 0.36
N SER A 461 22.97 39.95 0.45
CA SER A 461 23.66 40.11 1.73
C SER A 461 25.02 40.80 1.53
N PHE A 462 25.52 41.43 2.56
CA PHE A 462 26.76 42.22 2.50
C PHE A 462 27.56 42.10 3.78
N LEU A 463 28.87 42.33 3.68
CA LEU A 463 29.76 42.44 4.84
C LEU A 463 29.66 43.88 5.37
N ASP A 464 29.19 44.05 6.62
CA ASP A 464 29.08 45.32 7.27
C ASP A 464 30.43 45.81 7.85
N SER A 465 30.50 47.06 8.22
CA SER A 465 31.69 47.71 8.79
C SER A 465 32.13 47.10 10.15
N ASP A 466 31.22 46.39 10.85
CA ASP A 466 31.53 45.67 12.08
C ASP A 466 32.12 44.26 11.84
N GLY A 467 32.32 43.85 10.57
CA GLY A 467 32.83 42.55 10.17
C GLY A 467 31.81 41.44 10.17
N THR A 468 30.54 41.74 10.41
CA THR A 468 29.43 40.76 10.31
C THR A 468 28.76 40.78 8.94
N VAL A 469 28.32 39.62 8.48
CA VAL A 469 27.52 39.52 7.25
C VAL A 469 26.05 39.73 7.62
N LYS A 470 25.35 40.63 6.90
CA LYS A 470 23.96 41.00 7.14
C LYS A 470 23.12 40.79 5.88
N CYS A 471 21.85 40.36 6.06
CA CYS A 471 20.89 40.30 4.94
C CYS A 471 20.52 41.70 4.45
N GLY A 472 20.26 41.89 3.14
CA GLY A 472 19.90 43.13 2.51
C GLY A 472 21.08 43.76 1.79
N SER A 473 21.10 45.11 1.72
CA SER A 473 22.16 45.89 1.11
C SER A 473 22.78 46.87 2.10
N ALA A 474 23.96 47.40 1.78
CA ALA A 474 24.60 48.41 2.58
C ALA A 474 23.69 49.61 2.79
N GLY A 475 23.37 49.94 4.04
CA GLY A 475 22.39 50.97 4.40
C GLY A 475 20.93 50.55 4.49
N ALA A 476 20.61 49.30 4.12
CA ALA A 476 19.25 48.72 4.19
C ALA A 476 19.31 47.27 4.67
N ALA A 477 19.91 47.05 5.84
CA ALA A 477 19.98 45.71 6.45
C ALA A 477 18.59 45.24 6.89
N ILE A 478 18.31 43.96 6.70
CA ILE A 478 17.03 43.32 7.09
C ILE A 478 17.20 42.85 8.56
N ALA A 479 16.43 43.46 9.45
CA ALA A 479 16.43 43.11 10.86
C ALA A 479 15.87 41.70 11.09
N GLY A 480 16.52 40.95 12.00
CA GLY A 480 16.08 39.57 12.36
C GLY A 480 16.44 38.50 11.33
N CYS A 481 17.13 38.84 10.23
CA CYS A 481 17.64 37.90 9.27
C CYS A 481 19.12 37.62 9.47
N THR A 482 19.49 36.34 9.48
CA THR A 482 20.89 35.87 9.48
C THR A 482 21.18 35.24 8.13
N PRO A 483 22.16 35.76 7.35
CA PRO A 483 22.44 35.20 6.02
C PRO A 483 22.98 33.79 6.09
N LEU A 484 22.52 32.94 5.14
CA LEU A 484 23.00 31.56 4.97
C LEU A 484 24.04 31.50 3.85
N ASN A 485 25.12 30.77 4.11
CA ASN A 485 26.05 30.33 3.08
C ASN A 485 25.49 29.14 2.32
N PHE A 486 24.70 29.40 1.28
CA PHE A 486 24.02 28.34 0.53
C PHE A 486 24.97 27.53 -0.36
N PHE A 487 26.09 28.09 -0.80
CA PHE A 487 27.11 27.38 -1.57
C PHE A 487 27.98 26.43 -0.69
N ASN A 488 27.90 26.58 0.62
CA ASN A 488 28.50 25.67 1.62
C ASN A 488 27.48 25.47 2.75
N LEU A 489 26.30 24.92 2.41
CA LEU A 489 25.14 24.85 3.31
C LEU A 489 25.44 24.10 4.62
N ASN A 490 26.30 23.08 4.54
CA ASN A 490 26.64 22.23 5.67
C ASN A 490 27.81 22.77 6.52
N ASP A 491 28.32 24.00 6.28
CA ASP A 491 29.24 24.67 7.17
C ASP A 491 28.62 24.83 8.57
N SER A 492 29.43 24.63 9.60
CA SER A 492 28.95 24.68 10.99
C SER A 492 28.36 26.03 11.39
N SER A 493 28.77 27.10 10.72
CA SER A 493 28.24 28.46 10.97
C SER A 493 26.76 28.58 10.59
N ASN A 494 26.25 27.76 9.65
CA ASN A 494 24.87 27.77 9.23
C ASN A 494 23.91 27.02 10.19
N LEU A 495 24.43 26.14 11.06
CA LEU A 495 23.63 25.20 11.83
C LEU A 495 22.53 25.87 12.67
N ALA A 496 22.89 26.91 13.43
CA ALA A 496 21.94 27.61 14.30
C ALA A 496 20.83 28.30 13.49
N THR A 497 21.19 28.90 12.37
CA THR A 497 20.26 29.59 11.47
C THR A 497 19.30 28.57 10.81
N LEU A 498 19.82 27.47 10.29
CA LEU A 498 19.02 26.38 9.71
C LEU A 498 18.08 25.75 10.75
N GLN A 499 18.55 25.50 11.97
CA GLN A 499 17.72 24.96 13.05
C GLN A 499 16.56 25.89 13.41
N GLY A 500 16.78 27.21 13.35
CA GLY A 500 15.74 28.22 13.57
C GLY A 500 14.65 28.25 12.49
N MET A 501 14.93 27.68 11.32
CA MET A 501 13.98 27.60 10.19
C MET A 501 13.26 26.25 10.10
N VAL A 502 13.61 25.27 10.96
CA VAL A 502 12.98 23.95 10.93
C VAL A 502 11.52 24.04 11.37
N VAL A 503 10.64 23.52 10.53
CA VAL A 503 9.21 23.38 10.81
C VAL A 503 8.79 21.92 10.74
N ASN A 504 7.73 21.59 11.49
CA ASN A 504 7.23 20.22 11.61
C ASN A 504 5.74 20.18 11.31
N PRO A 505 5.33 20.33 10.05
CA PRO A 505 3.92 20.42 9.69
C PRO A 505 3.13 19.14 10.05
N ILE A 506 1.87 19.35 10.41
CA ILE A 506 0.97 18.30 10.85
C ILE A 506 -0.15 18.14 9.83
N VAL A 507 -0.44 16.87 9.49
CA VAL A 507 -1.63 16.52 8.69
C VAL A 507 -2.54 15.63 9.53
N THR A 508 -3.83 15.95 9.55
CA THR A 508 -4.84 15.12 10.20
C THR A 508 -5.90 14.70 9.20
N SER A 509 -6.02 13.40 8.98
CA SER A 509 -7.06 12.82 8.13
C SER A 509 -8.09 12.09 8.97
N VAL A 510 -9.36 12.27 8.63
CA VAL A 510 -10.48 11.57 9.27
C VAL A 510 -11.38 11.00 8.19
N TYR A 511 -11.55 9.69 8.20
CA TYR A 511 -12.50 8.99 7.36
C TYR A 511 -13.62 8.39 8.21
N THR A 512 -14.84 8.47 7.73
CA THR A 512 -16.02 7.96 8.46
C THR A 512 -16.96 7.29 7.47
N VAL A 513 -17.41 6.09 7.84
CA VAL A 513 -18.50 5.37 7.15
C VAL A 513 -19.65 5.12 8.10
N LYS A 514 -20.87 5.32 7.61
CA LYS A 514 -22.11 4.93 8.26
C LYS A 514 -22.90 4.12 7.25
N GLN A 515 -23.31 2.91 7.60
CA GLN A 515 -24.04 2.01 6.72
C GLN A 515 -25.18 1.38 7.47
N PHE A 516 -26.32 1.27 6.82
CA PHE A 516 -27.43 0.42 7.23
C PHE A 516 -27.66 -0.60 6.12
N GLU A 517 -27.84 -1.85 6.47
CA GLU A 517 -28.12 -2.94 5.55
C GLU A 517 -29.21 -3.82 6.12
N ALA A 518 -30.17 -4.21 5.29
CA ALA A 518 -31.22 -5.16 5.65
C ALA A 518 -31.37 -6.19 4.52
N ASN A 519 -31.39 -7.46 4.88
CA ASN A 519 -31.40 -8.60 3.97
C ASN A 519 -32.48 -9.59 4.39
N ALA A 520 -33.05 -10.30 3.39
CA ALA A 520 -33.91 -11.44 3.63
C ALA A 520 -33.59 -12.52 2.61
N ASN A 521 -33.64 -13.78 3.02
CA ASN A 521 -33.44 -14.92 2.15
C ASN A 521 -34.35 -16.09 2.56
N GLY A 522 -34.79 -16.86 1.57
CA GLY A 522 -35.69 -17.99 1.81
C GLY A 522 -36.10 -18.70 0.52
N THR A 523 -36.88 -19.75 0.68
CA THR A 523 -37.44 -20.51 -0.40
C THR A 523 -38.62 -19.77 -1.05
N LEU A 524 -38.66 -19.73 -2.38
CA LEU A 524 -39.75 -19.14 -3.17
C LEU A 524 -40.84 -20.17 -3.48
N PHE A 525 -40.42 -21.24 -4.12
CA PHE A 525 -41.30 -22.34 -4.55
C PHE A 525 -40.46 -23.59 -4.84
N ALA A 526 -41.10 -24.75 -4.83
CA ALA A 526 -40.45 -26.01 -5.17
C ALA A 526 -40.47 -26.22 -6.70
N LEU A 527 -39.31 -26.63 -7.22
CA LEU A 527 -39.13 -27.16 -8.57
C LEU A 527 -38.91 -28.68 -8.50
N PRO A 528 -39.06 -29.43 -9.59
CA PRO A 528 -38.80 -30.88 -9.59
C PRO A 528 -37.39 -31.25 -9.12
N ALA A 529 -36.41 -30.38 -9.34
CA ALA A 529 -35.00 -30.58 -8.99
C ALA A 529 -34.62 -30.02 -7.58
N GLY A 530 -35.50 -29.35 -6.88
CA GLY A 530 -35.26 -28.76 -5.57
C GLY A 530 -35.96 -27.42 -5.36
N GLU A 531 -35.70 -26.76 -4.27
CA GLU A 531 -36.30 -25.47 -3.90
C GLU A 531 -35.64 -24.30 -4.60
N ALA A 532 -36.43 -23.50 -5.35
CA ALA A 532 -35.98 -22.20 -5.81
C ALA A 532 -35.84 -21.25 -4.61
N SER A 533 -34.72 -20.56 -4.51
CA SER A 533 -34.39 -19.68 -3.37
C SER A 533 -34.13 -18.24 -3.84
N LEU A 534 -34.50 -17.28 -2.98
CA LEU A 534 -34.26 -15.84 -3.21
C LEU A 534 -33.52 -15.25 -2.03
N ALA A 535 -32.54 -14.41 -2.32
CA ALA A 535 -32.00 -13.44 -1.38
C ALA A 535 -32.24 -12.03 -1.94
N ALA A 536 -32.75 -11.13 -1.13
CA ALA A 536 -32.97 -9.74 -1.50
C ALA A 536 -32.60 -8.81 -0.32
N GLY A 537 -32.17 -7.60 -0.65
CA GLY A 537 -31.83 -6.65 0.39
C GLY A 537 -31.69 -5.23 -0.10
N MET A 538 -31.52 -4.34 0.87
CA MET A 538 -31.30 -2.93 0.66
C MET A 538 -30.17 -2.43 1.54
N SER A 539 -29.45 -1.43 1.08
CA SER A 539 -28.47 -0.74 1.89
C SER A 539 -28.46 0.76 1.64
N TYR A 540 -28.11 1.50 2.69
CA TYR A 540 -27.76 2.92 2.63
C TYR A 540 -26.40 3.11 3.26
N ARG A 541 -25.48 3.76 2.56
CA ARG A 541 -24.14 4.05 3.06
C ARG A 541 -23.77 5.50 2.80
N LYS A 542 -23.21 6.15 3.81
CA LYS A 542 -22.62 7.48 3.71
C LYS A 542 -21.15 7.44 4.10
N GLU A 543 -20.33 7.97 3.24
CA GLU A 543 -18.88 8.09 3.42
C GLU A 543 -18.48 9.56 3.47
N ARG A 544 -17.55 9.89 4.35
CA ARG A 544 -16.97 11.23 4.45
C ARG A 544 -15.48 11.12 4.73
N SER A 545 -14.67 11.89 4.02
CA SER A 545 -13.26 12.08 4.26
C SER A 545 -12.95 13.56 4.43
N THR A 546 -12.10 13.86 5.41
CA THR A 546 -11.53 15.20 5.59
C THR A 546 -10.06 15.06 5.91
N THR A 547 -9.22 15.80 5.20
CA THR A 547 -7.80 15.95 5.50
C THR A 547 -7.54 17.43 5.72
N ALA A 548 -7.05 17.77 6.91
CA ALA A 548 -6.58 19.09 7.25
C ALA A 548 -5.05 19.07 7.28
N SER A 549 -4.42 19.76 6.35
CA SER A 549 -2.98 19.99 6.33
C SER A 549 -2.65 21.25 7.11
N ASP A 550 -1.44 21.31 7.66
CA ASP A 550 -0.87 22.52 8.23
C ASP A 550 -0.92 23.65 7.20
N PRO A 551 -1.34 24.88 7.58
CA PRO A 551 -1.40 26.00 6.63
C PRO A 551 -0.06 26.28 5.93
N LEU A 552 1.08 26.11 6.62
CA LEU A 552 2.40 26.26 5.99
C LEU A 552 2.67 25.22 4.92
N TRP A 553 2.06 24.06 5.03
CA TRP A 553 2.28 22.93 4.10
C TRP A 553 1.14 22.74 3.09
N THR A 554 0.08 23.50 3.21
CA THR A 554 -1.02 23.45 2.25
C THR A 554 -0.64 24.26 1.00
N GLY A 555 -0.68 23.60 -0.17
CA GLY A 555 -0.46 24.27 -1.45
C GLY A 555 -1.58 25.26 -1.77
N ASP A 556 -1.20 26.41 -2.32
CA ASP A 556 -2.12 27.36 -2.94
C ASP A 556 -2.66 26.83 -4.29
N GLU A 557 -3.38 27.63 -5.04
CA GLU A 557 -3.88 27.27 -6.38
C GLU A 557 -2.76 26.97 -7.38
N ASN A 558 -1.56 27.49 -7.13
CA ASN A 558 -0.37 27.20 -7.91
C ASN A 558 0.42 26.01 -7.38
N GLY A 559 -0.06 25.33 -6.32
CA GLY A 559 0.63 24.23 -5.65
C GLY A 559 1.87 24.66 -4.87
N LEU A 560 2.01 25.95 -4.55
CA LEU A 560 3.11 26.49 -3.77
C LEU A 560 2.70 26.63 -2.30
N CYS A 561 3.60 26.32 -1.38
CA CYS A 561 3.36 26.40 0.07
C CYS A 561 4.51 27.11 0.81
N GLY A 562 4.38 27.20 2.12
CA GLY A 562 5.34 27.87 3.00
C GLY A 562 6.50 26.99 3.46
N VAL A 563 6.68 25.77 2.90
CA VAL A 563 7.83 24.91 3.19
C VAL A 563 8.63 24.63 1.92
N ILE A 564 9.89 24.31 2.09
CA ILE A 564 10.74 23.77 1.02
C ILE A 564 10.35 22.28 0.80
N GLU A 565 10.34 21.83 -0.43
CA GLU A 565 9.83 20.56 -0.97
C GLU A 565 8.33 20.59 -1.28
N PHE A 566 7.77 19.40 -1.51
CA PHE A 566 6.39 19.24 -2.00
C PHE A 566 5.36 19.65 -0.97
N CYS A 567 4.32 20.33 -1.47
CA CYS A 567 3.19 20.74 -0.67
C CYS A 567 2.21 19.57 -0.47
N SER A 568 1.58 19.53 0.67
CA SER A 568 0.46 18.64 0.94
C SER A 568 -0.85 19.29 0.45
N SER A 569 -1.92 18.51 0.36
CA SER A 569 -3.24 19.01 0.04
C SER A 569 -4.23 18.81 1.18
N SER A 570 -5.18 19.72 1.28
CA SER A 570 -6.37 19.55 2.10
C SER A 570 -7.47 18.89 1.30
N LEU A 571 -8.34 18.12 1.96
CA LEU A 571 -9.46 17.42 1.36
C LEU A 571 -10.70 17.55 2.24
N SER A 572 -11.86 17.79 1.63
CA SER A 572 -13.15 17.62 2.29
C SER A 572 -14.18 17.14 1.29
N GLY A 573 -14.68 15.95 1.47
CA GLY A 573 -15.67 15.38 0.58
C GLY A 573 -16.54 14.33 1.27
N SER A 574 -17.69 14.09 0.67
CA SER A 574 -18.61 13.03 1.08
C SER A 574 -19.50 12.63 -0.07
N PHE A 575 -19.95 11.39 -0.05
CA PHE A 575 -21.06 10.92 -0.88
C PHE A 575 -21.91 9.94 -0.08
N ASP A 576 -23.12 9.72 -0.56
CA ASP A 576 -23.98 8.63 -0.11
C ASP A 576 -24.41 7.76 -1.28
N VAL A 577 -24.73 6.51 -0.95
CA VAL A 577 -25.21 5.52 -1.92
C VAL A 577 -26.40 4.76 -1.35
N LYS A 578 -27.41 4.56 -2.19
CA LYS A 578 -28.59 3.75 -1.92
C LYS A 578 -28.53 2.56 -2.87
N GLU A 579 -28.70 1.38 -2.31
CA GLU A 579 -28.62 0.15 -3.11
C GLU A 579 -29.76 -0.79 -2.78
N THR A 580 -30.20 -1.51 -3.80
CA THR A 580 -31.10 -2.66 -3.69
C THR A 580 -30.56 -3.81 -4.51
N TYR A 581 -30.72 -5.03 -4.05
CA TYR A 581 -30.29 -6.21 -4.78
C TYR A 581 -31.28 -7.36 -4.65
N ALA A 582 -31.23 -8.26 -5.62
CA ALA A 582 -31.89 -9.55 -5.58
C ALA A 582 -30.99 -10.61 -6.23
N GLU A 583 -30.94 -11.80 -5.63
CA GLU A 583 -30.23 -12.97 -6.12
C GLU A 583 -31.14 -14.19 -6.00
N ALA A 584 -31.36 -14.91 -7.08
CA ALA A 584 -32.24 -16.09 -7.11
C ALA A 584 -31.50 -17.31 -7.64
N LEU A 585 -31.66 -18.44 -6.97
CA LEU A 585 -31.17 -19.75 -7.36
C LEU A 585 -32.34 -20.62 -7.86
N PHE A 586 -32.14 -21.23 -9.00
CA PHE A 586 -33.09 -22.16 -9.61
C PHE A 586 -32.40 -23.52 -9.85
N PRO A 587 -32.71 -24.57 -9.05
CA PRO A 587 -32.34 -25.94 -9.37
C PRO A 587 -33.21 -26.40 -10.54
N LEU A 588 -32.60 -26.63 -11.70
CA LEU A 588 -33.34 -26.93 -12.93
C LEU A 588 -33.52 -28.43 -13.15
N LEU A 589 -32.43 -29.20 -12.99
CA LEU A 589 -32.40 -30.63 -13.21
C LEU A 589 -31.63 -31.33 -12.10
N LYS A 590 -32.07 -32.54 -11.72
CA LYS A 590 -31.43 -33.35 -10.71
C LYS A 590 -31.64 -34.84 -10.97
N ASP A 591 -30.63 -35.65 -10.60
CA ASP A 591 -30.68 -37.13 -10.62
C ASP A 591 -31.10 -37.73 -11.96
N LEU A 592 -30.67 -37.12 -13.08
CA LEU A 592 -30.86 -37.65 -14.43
C LEU A 592 -29.57 -38.25 -14.99
N PRO A 593 -29.63 -39.17 -15.95
CA PRO A 593 -28.44 -39.72 -16.59
C PRO A 593 -27.51 -38.62 -17.12
N GLY A 594 -26.29 -38.51 -16.57
CA GLY A 594 -25.34 -37.50 -16.92
C GLY A 594 -25.63 -36.10 -16.32
N ILE A 595 -26.65 -35.95 -15.47
CA ILE A 595 -27.01 -34.71 -14.80
C ILE A 595 -27.35 -35.02 -13.33
N ASN A 596 -26.36 -35.11 -12.49
CA ASN A 596 -26.56 -35.22 -11.03
C ASN A 596 -27.19 -33.93 -10.45
N ALA A 597 -26.73 -32.74 -10.89
CA ALA A 597 -27.38 -31.46 -10.59
C ALA A 597 -27.11 -30.42 -11.69
N LEU A 598 -28.09 -29.56 -11.95
CA LEU A 598 -27.95 -28.38 -12.80
C LEU A 598 -28.69 -27.21 -12.14
N ASN A 599 -27.92 -26.20 -11.72
CA ASN A 599 -28.42 -25.00 -11.06
C ASN A 599 -28.03 -23.75 -11.84
N ILE A 600 -28.94 -22.78 -11.87
CA ILE A 600 -28.68 -21.43 -12.37
C ILE A 600 -28.91 -20.43 -11.26
N THR A 601 -27.99 -19.49 -11.12
CA THR A 601 -28.13 -18.33 -10.22
C THR A 601 -28.12 -17.05 -11.02
N ILE A 602 -29.13 -16.19 -10.78
CA ILE A 602 -29.26 -14.86 -11.39
C ILE A 602 -29.21 -13.83 -10.27
N GLY A 603 -28.37 -12.83 -10.41
CA GLY A 603 -28.26 -11.74 -9.44
C GLY A 603 -28.29 -10.37 -10.14
N THR A 604 -28.87 -9.39 -9.47
CA THR A 604 -28.86 -8.01 -9.93
C THR A 604 -28.79 -7.05 -8.74
N ARG A 605 -28.07 -5.94 -8.92
CA ARG A 605 -27.97 -4.84 -7.94
C ARG A 605 -28.14 -3.51 -8.66
N PHE A 606 -29.00 -2.69 -8.12
CA PHE A 606 -29.12 -1.28 -8.45
C PHE A 606 -28.41 -0.46 -7.37
N SER A 607 -27.52 0.45 -7.78
CA SER A 607 -26.78 1.35 -6.89
C SER A 607 -26.94 2.78 -7.39
N ASP A 608 -27.32 3.70 -6.49
CA ASP A 608 -27.50 5.12 -6.79
C ASP A 608 -26.54 5.95 -5.90
N TYR A 609 -25.52 6.52 -6.53
CA TYR A 609 -24.48 7.32 -5.91
C TYR A 609 -24.76 8.82 -6.08
N SER A 610 -24.73 9.58 -4.99
CA SER A 610 -24.89 11.04 -5.06
C SER A 610 -23.79 11.73 -5.86
N SER A 611 -22.65 11.09 -6.08
CA SER A 611 -21.49 11.66 -6.79
C SER A 611 -21.48 11.37 -8.29
N VAL A 612 -21.98 10.22 -8.74
CA VAL A 612 -21.83 9.76 -10.14
C VAL A 612 -23.12 9.13 -10.73
N GLY A 613 -24.25 9.27 -10.02
CA GLY A 613 -25.53 8.73 -10.47
C GLY A 613 -25.70 7.23 -10.28
N SER A 614 -26.65 6.65 -11.00
CA SER A 614 -27.09 5.28 -10.81
C SER A 614 -26.45 4.29 -11.77
N LYS A 615 -26.29 3.04 -11.30
CA LYS A 615 -25.77 1.91 -12.07
C LYS A 615 -26.49 0.62 -11.68
N THR A 616 -26.82 -0.20 -12.68
CA THR A 616 -27.30 -1.57 -12.47
C THR A 616 -26.24 -2.56 -12.93
N ASN A 617 -25.99 -3.57 -12.10
CA ASN A 617 -25.04 -4.65 -12.42
C ASN A 617 -25.72 -5.99 -12.19
N SER A 618 -25.54 -6.90 -13.13
CA SER A 618 -26.16 -8.22 -13.11
C SER A 618 -25.12 -9.31 -13.24
N LYS A 619 -25.42 -10.49 -12.71
CA LYS A 619 -24.64 -11.72 -12.88
C LYS A 619 -25.53 -12.89 -13.28
N LEU A 620 -24.94 -13.82 -14.00
CA LEU A 620 -25.52 -15.13 -14.32
C LEU A 620 -24.44 -16.17 -13.98
N SER A 621 -24.82 -17.17 -13.19
CA SER A 621 -23.92 -18.28 -12.83
C SER A 621 -24.59 -19.61 -13.12
N LEU A 622 -23.79 -20.57 -13.57
CA LEU A 622 -24.19 -21.96 -13.86
C LEU A 622 -23.36 -22.91 -12.99
N GLU A 623 -24.04 -23.88 -12.38
CA GLU A 623 -23.43 -25.02 -11.69
C GLU A 623 -23.97 -26.29 -12.34
N TYR A 624 -23.10 -27.08 -12.94
CA TYR A 624 -23.44 -28.35 -13.57
C TYR A 624 -22.61 -29.48 -12.97
N ARG A 625 -23.27 -30.42 -12.33
CA ARG A 625 -22.68 -31.68 -11.85
C ARG A 625 -23.13 -32.81 -12.77
N PRO A 626 -22.30 -33.25 -13.73
CA PRO A 626 -22.63 -34.46 -14.53
C PRO A 626 -22.64 -35.69 -13.65
N VAL A 627 -21.76 -35.77 -12.67
CA VAL A 627 -21.66 -36.80 -11.63
C VAL A 627 -21.41 -36.11 -10.29
N GLU A 628 -21.62 -36.80 -9.19
CA GLU A 628 -21.54 -36.22 -7.83
C GLU A 628 -20.19 -35.53 -7.53
N ASN A 629 -19.11 -36.14 -7.97
CA ASN A 629 -17.74 -35.73 -7.69
C ASN A 629 -17.11 -34.80 -8.73
N LEU A 630 -17.86 -34.30 -9.71
CA LEU A 630 -17.40 -33.32 -10.70
C LEU A 630 -18.38 -32.17 -10.81
N LEU A 631 -17.93 -30.97 -10.45
CA LEU A 631 -18.63 -29.73 -10.67
C LEU A 631 -17.98 -28.96 -11.83
N LEU A 632 -18.76 -28.61 -12.85
CA LEU A 632 -18.43 -27.61 -13.85
C LEU A 632 -19.18 -26.35 -13.49
N ARG A 633 -18.48 -25.22 -13.48
CA ARG A 633 -19.03 -23.94 -13.08
C ARG A 633 -18.70 -22.83 -14.05
N GLY A 634 -19.54 -21.81 -14.11
CA GLY A 634 -19.28 -20.64 -14.92
C GLY A 634 -20.08 -19.44 -14.45
N THR A 635 -19.46 -18.28 -14.49
CA THR A 635 -20.07 -17.00 -14.09
C THR A 635 -19.74 -15.91 -15.10
N VAL A 636 -20.75 -15.12 -15.46
CA VAL A 636 -20.59 -13.85 -16.17
C VAL A 636 -21.18 -12.75 -15.30
N SER A 637 -20.38 -11.74 -14.98
CA SER A 637 -20.78 -10.65 -14.10
C SER A 637 -20.41 -9.30 -14.71
N GLN A 638 -21.33 -8.33 -14.60
CA GLN A 638 -21.00 -6.92 -14.79
C GLN A 638 -20.32 -6.40 -13.51
N VAL A 639 -19.22 -5.67 -13.68
CA VAL A 639 -18.48 -5.09 -12.57
C VAL A 639 -18.38 -3.58 -12.73
N PHE A 640 -18.30 -2.88 -11.60
CA PHE A 640 -18.08 -1.44 -11.59
C PHE A 640 -17.35 -0.96 -10.34
N ARG A 641 -16.78 0.23 -10.43
CA ARG A 641 -16.23 0.97 -9.31
C ARG A 641 -16.63 2.44 -9.42
N ALA A 642 -17.24 2.97 -8.38
CA ALA A 642 -17.44 4.41 -8.24
C ALA A 642 -16.10 5.07 -7.83
N PRO A 643 -15.83 6.33 -8.26
CA PRO A 643 -14.69 7.06 -7.78
C PRO A 643 -14.76 7.28 -6.28
N ASN A 644 -13.63 7.20 -5.60
CA ASN A 644 -13.53 7.47 -4.18
C ASN A 644 -13.41 8.98 -3.88
N ILE A 645 -13.48 9.36 -2.61
CA ILE A 645 -13.48 10.78 -2.20
C ILE A 645 -12.17 11.49 -2.56
N ASN A 646 -11.02 10.80 -2.51
CA ASN A 646 -9.74 11.38 -2.92
C ASN A 646 -9.70 11.65 -4.43
N GLU A 647 -10.15 10.68 -5.24
CA GLU A 647 -10.20 10.84 -6.70
C GLU A 647 -11.11 11.98 -7.13
N LEU A 648 -12.19 12.21 -6.38
CA LEU A 648 -13.13 13.29 -6.65
C LEU A 648 -12.62 14.66 -6.18
N TYR A 649 -12.11 14.76 -4.95
CA TYR A 649 -12.02 16.04 -4.22
C TYR A 649 -10.65 16.35 -3.63
N ALA A 650 -9.59 15.56 -3.91
CA ALA A 650 -8.26 15.90 -3.42
C ALA A 650 -7.82 17.26 -3.95
N GLY A 651 -7.28 18.10 -3.07
CA GLY A 651 -6.66 19.38 -3.46
C GLY A 651 -5.36 19.16 -4.23
N VAL A 652 -4.74 20.24 -4.67
CA VAL A 652 -3.46 20.19 -5.37
C VAL A 652 -2.36 19.76 -4.41
N ALA A 653 -1.59 18.74 -4.79
CA ALA A 653 -0.39 18.28 -4.09
C ALA A 653 0.79 18.26 -5.07
N GLY A 654 1.99 18.59 -4.58
CA GLY A 654 3.20 18.52 -5.39
C GLY A 654 3.64 17.08 -5.67
N ASP A 655 4.23 16.85 -6.82
CA ASP A 655 4.91 15.64 -7.24
C ASP A 655 6.22 15.99 -7.98
N ALA A 656 7.14 15.04 -8.06
CA ALA A 656 8.40 15.15 -8.80
C ALA A 656 8.35 14.26 -10.04
N ALA A 657 7.63 14.71 -11.05
CA ALA A 657 7.43 13.96 -12.28
C ALA A 657 8.73 13.85 -13.08
N THR A 658 9.11 12.63 -13.44
CA THR A 658 10.23 12.42 -14.38
C THR A 658 9.69 12.43 -15.80
N VAL A 659 10.27 13.25 -16.66
CA VAL A 659 9.79 13.42 -18.03
C VAL A 659 10.95 13.49 -19.03
N ASN A 660 10.65 13.13 -20.28
CA ASN A 660 11.44 13.45 -21.45
C ASN A 660 10.64 14.46 -22.29
N ASP A 661 11.11 15.70 -22.32
CA ASP A 661 10.38 16.77 -23.02
C ASP A 661 10.45 16.54 -24.54
N PRO A 662 9.30 16.31 -25.21
CA PRO A 662 9.29 16.13 -26.67
C PRO A 662 9.70 17.39 -27.44
N CYS A 663 9.82 18.53 -26.77
CA CYS A 663 10.34 19.78 -27.35
C CYS A 663 11.88 19.88 -27.33
N ASN A 664 12.59 18.88 -26.82
CA ASN A 664 14.06 18.84 -26.92
C ASN A 664 14.50 18.87 -28.38
N GLY A 665 15.42 19.79 -28.72
CA GLY A 665 15.87 19.98 -30.11
C GLY A 665 14.81 20.62 -31.03
N TYR A 666 13.87 21.39 -30.50
CA TYR A 666 12.76 21.97 -31.25
C TYR A 666 13.22 22.93 -32.35
N THR A 667 12.77 22.68 -33.60
CA THR A 667 13.06 23.49 -34.78
C THR A 667 11.82 24.10 -35.41
N GLY A 668 10.69 24.07 -34.71
CA GLY A 668 9.39 24.59 -35.17
C GLY A 668 8.35 23.47 -35.35
N GLY A 669 7.09 23.83 -35.45
CA GLY A 669 5.95 22.93 -35.55
C GLY A 669 4.89 23.24 -34.52
N ASN A 670 4.71 22.37 -33.52
CA ASN A 670 3.68 22.56 -32.49
C ASN A 670 4.09 23.65 -31.48
N THR A 671 3.70 24.89 -31.75
CA THR A 671 3.97 26.07 -30.91
C THR A 671 3.17 26.05 -29.60
N VAL A 672 2.10 25.28 -29.50
CA VAL A 672 1.29 25.15 -28.26
C VAL A 672 2.01 24.28 -27.26
N ALA A 673 2.45 23.10 -27.64
CA ALA A 673 3.20 22.21 -26.75
C ALA A 673 4.57 22.77 -26.39
N CYS A 674 5.25 23.44 -27.35
CA CYS A 674 6.58 24.01 -27.21
C CYS A 674 6.53 25.55 -27.05
N ALA A 675 5.57 26.04 -26.25
CA ALA A 675 5.46 27.49 -25.98
C ALA A 675 6.76 28.00 -25.36
N ASN A 676 7.22 29.15 -25.88
CA ASN A 676 8.45 29.84 -25.48
C ASN A 676 9.75 29.04 -25.72
N VAL A 677 9.68 27.86 -26.34
CA VAL A 677 10.87 27.07 -26.65
C VAL A 677 11.58 27.66 -27.88
N PRO A 678 12.90 27.91 -27.81
CA PRO A 678 13.67 28.37 -28.99
C PRO A 678 13.55 27.44 -30.18
N THR A 679 13.40 27.98 -31.39
CA THR A 679 13.20 27.21 -32.63
C THR A 679 14.50 26.90 -33.37
N ASP A 680 15.65 27.14 -32.77
CA ASP A 680 16.98 26.97 -33.35
C ASP A 680 17.57 25.56 -33.10
N GLY A 681 16.82 24.69 -32.43
CA GLY A 681 17.25 23.34 -32.06
C GLY A 681 18.16 23.26 -30.83
N SER A 682 18.44 24.39 -30.17
CA SER A 682 19.36 24.43 -29.01
C SER A 682 18.71 23.97 -27.71
N TYR A 683 17.39 24.01 -27.63
CA TYR A 683 16.67 23.71 -26.39
C TYR A 683 16.86 22.26 -25.96
N GLN A 684 17.19 22.10 -24.67
CA GLN A 684 17.18 20.82 -23.95
C GLN A 684 16.63 21.09 -22.54
N GLN A 685 15.64 20.30 -22.10
CA GLN A 685 15.21 20.33 -20.70
C GLN A 685 16.36 19.84 -19.83
N SER A 686 16.83 20.72 -18.93
CA SER A 686 18.04 20.50 -18.13
C SER A 686 17.89 19.39 -17.10
N ASP A 687 16.67 19.26 -16.53
CA ASP A 687 16.33 18.24 -15.55
C ASP A 687 15.29 17.28 -16.11
N GLY A 688 15.58 15.98 -16.05
CA GLY A 688 14.61 14.93 -16.36
C GLY A 688 13.48 14.86 -15.31
N GLN A 689 13.61 15.58 -14.18
CA GLN A 689 12.59 15.65 -13.14
C GLN A 689 12.03 17.06 -13.07
N VAL A 690 10.72 17.20 -13.25
CA VAL A 690 9.99 18.47 -13.25
C VAL A 690 8.93 18.48 -12.14
N SER A 691 8.47 19.68 -11.77
CA SER A 691 7.37 19.81 -10.81
C SER A 691 6.07 19.27 -11.42
N GLY A 692 5.46 18.27 -10.76
CA GLY A 692 4.11 17.81 -11.04
C GLY A 692 3.11 18.39 -10.04
N LYS A 693 1.84 18.56 -10.46
CA LYS A 693 0.74 19.02 -9.60
C LYS A 693 -0.43 18.03 -9.71
N VAL A 694 -0.46 17.07 -8.81
CA VAL A 694 -1.51 16.06 -8.75
C VAL A 694 -2.76 16.61 -8.08
N SER A 695 -3.93 16.36 -8.65
CA SER A 695 -5.21 16.80 -8.05
C SER A 695 -6.35 15.83 -8.31
N GLY A 696 -7.38 15.90 -7.45
CA GLY A 696 -8.66 15.25 -7.71
C GLY A 696 -9.40 15.91 -8.88
N ALA A 697 -10.31 15.16 -9.49
CA ALA A 697 -11.00 15.58 -10.72
C ALA A 697 -11.75 16.89 -10.57
N ALA A 698 -12.51 17.07 -9.47
CA ALA A 698 -13.33 18.26 -9.27
C ALA A 698 -12.50 19.55 -9.14
N VAL A 699 -11.29 19.46 -8.58
CA VAL A 699 -10.36 20.60 -8.44
C VAL A 699 -9.83 21.03 -9.81
N ALA A 700 -9.58 20.06 -10.69
CA ALA A 700 -9.14 20.30 -12.06
C ALA A 700 -10.30 20.56 -13.06
N GLY A 701 -11.55 20.59 -12.58
CA GLY A 701 -12.73 20.84 -13.43
C GLY A 701 -13.22 19.63 -14.22
N TYR A 702 -12.74 18.42 -13.93
CA TYR A 702 -13.18 17.18 -14.57
C TYR A 702 -14.32 16.51 -13.77
N GLN A 703 -15.18 15.80 -14.51
CA GLN A 703 -16.23 14.97 -13.93
C GLN A 703 -15.90 13.50 -14.17
N LEU A 704 -15.76 12.74 -13.08
CA LEU A 704 -15.52 11.30 -13.17
C LEU A 704 -16.81 10.54 -13.42
N LYS A 705 -16.66 9.45 -14.18
CA LYS A 705 -17.64 8.38 -14.33
C LYS A 705 -17.21 7.15 -13.54
N PRO A 706 -18.13 6.23 -13.20
CA PRO A 706 -17.71 4.93 -12.67
C PRO A 706 -16.86 4.16 -13.70
N GLU A 707 -15.84 3.46 -13.24
CA GLU A 707 -15.21 2.39 -14.04
C GLU A 707 -16.22 1.28 -14.24
N THR A 708 -16.28 0.71 -15.44
CA THR A 708 -17.22 -0.36 -15.77
C THR A 708 -16.52 -1.49 -16.50
N GLY A 709 -17.09 -2.70 -16.39
CA GLY A 709 -16.50 -3.83 -17.08
C GLY A 709 -17.31 -5.11 -16.95
N LYS A 710 -16.67 -6.19 -17.40
CA LYS A 710 -17.21 -7.55 -17.30
C LYS A 710 -16.16 -8.49 -16.74
N SER A 711 -16.61 -9.40 -15.87
CA SER A 711 -15.84 -10.53 -15.39
C SER A 711 -16.45 -11.82 -15.93
N TYR A 712 -15.59 -12.74 -16.33
CA TYR A 712 -15.93 -14.08 -16.79
C TYR A 712 -15.11 -15.08 -16.01
N ASP A 713 -15.73 -16.10 -15.49
CA ASP A 713 -15.10 -17.23 -14.82
C ASP A 713 -15.69 -18.54 -15.36
N VAL A 714 -14.85 -19.52 -15.68
CA VAL A 714 -15.24 -20.87 -16.07
C VAL A 714 -14.28 -21.86 -15.44
N GLY A 715 -14.80 -22.77 -14.66
CA GLY A 715 -13.95 -23.70 -13.94
C GLY A 715 -14.55 -25.06 -13.68
N LEU A 716 -13.74 -25.88 -13.05
CA LEU A 716 -14.12 -27.21 -12.60
C LEU A 716 -13.60 -27.48 -11.19
N VAL A 717 -14.36 -28.29 -10.45
CA VAL A 717 -13.92 -28.93 -9.20
C VAL A 717 -14.11 -30.42 -9.36
N TYR A 718 -13.07 -31.19 -9.03
CA TYR A 718 -13.07 -32.62 -9.18
C TYR A 718 -12.49 -33.34 -7.98
N ASP A 719 -13.29 -34.18 -7.33
CA ASP A 719 -12.94 -35.02 -6.19
C ASP A 719 -12.91 -36.48 -6.62
N PRO A 720 -11.79 -37.00 -7.18
CA PRO A 720 -11.74 -38.34 -7.75
C PRO A 720 -11.97 -39.41 -6.71
N GLN A 721 -13.03 -40.23 -6.85
CA GLN A 721 -13.39 -41.32 -5.94
C GLN A 721 -12.34 -42.43 -5.84
N TRP A 722 -11.40 -42.51 -6.81
CA TRP A 722 -10.32 -43.53 -6.84
C TRP A 722 -9.05 -43.08 -6.13
N ILE A 723 -8.99 -41.82 -5.66
CA ILE A 723 -7.94 -41.30 -4.75
C ILE A 723 -8.64 -40.55 -3.61
N ASP A 724 -8.86 -41.25 -2.51
CA ASP A 724 -9.48 -40.67 -1.32
C ASP A 724 -8.67 -39.46 -0.82
N GLY A 725 -9.36 -38.38 -0.50
CA GLY A 725 -8.76 -37.15 0.05
C GLY A 725 -8.13 -36.21 -0.95
N LEU A 726 -8.18 -36.49 -2.27
CA LEU A 726 -7.75 -35.57 -3.32
C LEU A 726 -8.91 -34.67 -3.76
N SER A 727 -8.68 -33.37 -3.78
CA SER A 727 -9.56 -32.37 -4.36
C SER A 727 -8.77 -31.44 -5.29
N LEU A 728 -9.31 -31.20 -6.48
CA LEU A 728 -8.69 -30.41 -7.53
C LEU A 728 -9.68 -29.34 -8.00
N SER A 729 -9.19 -28.10 -8.19
CA SER A 729 -9.96 -27.11 -8.95
C SER A 729 -9.07 -26.38 -9.94
N ALA A 730 -9.68 -25.98 -11.05
CA ALA A 730 -9.06 -25.12 -12.05
C ALA A 730 -10.11 -24.16 -12.60
N ASP A 731 -9.80 -22.88 -12.59
CA ASP A 731 -10.68 -21.80 -13.00
C ASP A 731 -9.96 -20.89 -14.00
N TRP A 732 -10.54 -20.74 -15.18
CA TRP A 732 -10.12 -19.74 -16.14
C TRP A 732 -10.95 -18.47 -15.90
N TRP A 733 -10.26 -17.32 -15.87
CA TRP A 733 -10.90 -16.04 -15.62
C TRP A 733 -10.46 -14.96 -16.61
N ARG A 734 -11.32 -13.99 -16.82
CA ARG A 734 -11.06 -12.78 -17.62
C ARG A 734 -11.82 -11.60 -17.04
N ILE A 735 -11.14 -10.47 -16.96
CA ILE A 735 -11.70 -9.18 -16.53
C ILE A 735 -11.34 -8.14 -17.59
N ASP A 736 -12.36 -7.46 -18.12
CA ASP A 736 -12.22 -6.36 -19.07
C ASP A 736 -12.80 -5.11 -18.43
N LEU A 737 -11.99 -4.05 -18.32
CA LEU A 737 -12.39 -2.76 -17.72
C LEU A 737 -12.27 -1.64 -18.74
N GLU A 738 -13.21 -0.73 -18.67
CA GLU A 738 -13.27 0.52 -19.43
C GLU A 738 -13.44 1.72 -18.49
N ASP A 739 -13.12 2.91 -18.99
CA ASP A 739 -13.19 4.16 -18.23
C ASP A 739 -12.38 4.10 -16.91
N THR A 740 -11.18 3.46 -16.93
CA THR A 740 -10.36 3.34 -15.71
C THR A 740 -9.96 4.71 -15.19
N ILE A 741 -10.14 4.90 -13.87
CA ILE A 741 -9.81 6.14 -13.19
C ILE A 741 -8.33 6.11 -12.84
N THR A 742 -7.60 7.09 -13.34
CA THR A 742 -6.16 7.23 -13.12
C THR A 742 -5.78 8.70 -13.00
N THR A 743 -4.67 8.99 -12.32
CA THR A 743 -3.99 10.28 -12.44
C THR A 743 -3.22 10.25 -13.75
N VAL A 744 -3.43 11.24 -14.60
CA VAL A 744 -2.69 11.33 -15.85
C VAL A 744 -1.23 11.67 -15.55
N SER A 745 -0.27 10.94 -16.14
CA SER A 745 1.13 11.22 -15.89
C SER A 745 1.60 12.46 -16.67
N ALA A 746 2.57 13.18 -16.12
CA ALA A 746 3.18 14.35 -16.78
C ALA A 746 3.70 14.01 -18.18
N GLN A 747 4.29 12.82 -18.37
CA GLN A 747 4.76 12.39 -19.70
C GLN A 747 3.61 12.21 -20.68
N THR A 748 2.48 11.63 -20.24
CA THR A 748 1.28 11.48 -21.07
C THR A 748 0.77 12.85 -21.49
N VAL A 749 0.71 13.81 -20.58
CA VAL A 749 0.31 15.20 -20.87
C VAL A 749 1.19 15.82 -21.95
N LEU A 750 2.51 15.71 -21.82
CA LEU A 750 3.46 16.24 -22.80
C LEU A 750 3.29 15.58 -24.17
N ASN A 751 3.23 14.27 -24.22
CA ASN A 751 3.12 13.51 -25.48
C ASN A 751 1.82 13.81 -26.21
N GLN A 752 0.70 13.87 -25.50
CA GLN A 752 -0.62 14.16 -26.05
C GLN A 752 -0.70 15.58 -26.66
N CYS A 753 -0.19 16.57 -25.93
CA CYS A 753 -0.15 17.93 -26.44
C CYS A 753 0.79 18.07 -27.64
N PHE A 754 1.95 17.40 -27.61
CA PHE A 754 2.91 17.44 -28.72
C PHE A 754 2.36 16.78 -29.98
N ALA A 755 1.67 15.65 -29.85
CA ALA A 755 1.01 14.97 -30.96
C ALA A 755 -0.18 15.76 -31.54
N ASN A 756 -0.93 16.45 -30.68
CA ASN A 756 -2.13 17.21 -31.07
C ASN A 756 -2.24 18.54 -30.31
N SER A 757 -1.93 19.64 -30.99
CA SER A 757 -2.01 20.99 -30.41
C SER A 757 -3.44 21.43 -29.97
N ALA A 758 -4.48 20.73 -30.42
CA ALA A 758 -5.86 20.95 -29.99
C ALA A 758 -6.24 20.08 -28.78
N SER A 759 -5.34 19.27 -28.25
CA SER A 759 -5.58 18.44 -27.08
C SER A 759 -5.87 19.29 -25.84
N ALA A 760 -6.87 18.88 -25.04
CA ALA A 760 -7.15 19.51 -23.75
C ALA A 760 -5.94 19.42 -22.78
N PHE A 761 -5.06 18.46 -22.97
CA PHE A 761 -3.84 18.32 -22.16
C PHE A 761 -2.83 19.45 -22.35
N CYS A 762 -2.91 20.22 -23.46
CA CYS A 762 -2.02 21.35 -23.65
C CYS A 762 -2.19 22.45 -22.57
N ALA A 763 -3.38 22.61 -22.05
CA ALA A 763 -3.66 23.55 -20.97
C ALA A 763 -3.04 23.14 -19.63
N LEU A 764 -2.58 21.89 -19.50
CA LEU A 764 -1.95 21.34 -18.29
C LEU A 764 -0.44 21.57 -18.24
N ILE A 765 0.17 22.02 -19.35
CA ILE A 765 1.61 22.29 -19.47
C ILE A 765 1.87 23.77 -19.22
N HIS A 766 2.68 24.07 -18.22
CA HIS A 766 3.07 25.42 -17.89
C HIS A 766 4.59 25.58 -18.10
N ARG A 767 4.98 26.42 -19.06
CA ARG A 767 6.38 26.69 -19.39
C ARG A 767 6.78 28.08 -18.95
N ASN A 768 8.03 28.23 -18.56
CA ASN A 768 8.69 29.50 -18.30
C ASN A 768 8.92 30.28 -19.59
N GLY A 769 9.31 31.55 -19.48
CA GLY A 769 9.60 32.43 -20.63
C GLY A 769 10.80 31.94 -21.47
N ASN A 770 11.65 31.08 -20.95
CA ASN A 770 12.79 30.47 -21.66
C ASN A 770 12.46 29.10 -22.25
N GLY A 771 11.19 28.66 -22.19
CA GLY A 771 10.72 27.39 -22.72
C GLY A 771 10.83 26.20 -21.76
N THR A 772 11.56 26.31 -20.65
CA THR A 772 11.66 25.22 -19.66
C THR A 772 10.31 24.93 -19.01
N ILE A 773 10.07 23.67 -18.63
CA ILE A 773 8.84 23.28 -17.93
C ILE A 773 8.87 23.83 -16.50
N ASN A 774 7.90 24.67 -16.15
CA ASN A 774 7.69 25.16 -14.79
C ASN A 774 6.98 24.10 -13.95
N TYR A 775 5.81 23.63 -14.43
CA TYR A 775 5.11 22.50 -13.86
C TYR A 775 4.14 21.87 -14.87
N ILE A 776 3.71 20.67 -14.58
CA ILE A 776 2.67 19.96 -15.33
C ILE A 776 1.54 19.60 -14.35
N ALA A 777 0.31 19.95 -14.69
CA ALA A 777 -0.84 19.52 -13.92
C ALA A 777 -1.21 18.06 -14.27
N GLU A 778 -1.47 17.26 -13.23
CA GLU A 778 -1.73 15.82 -13.31
C GLU A 778 -3.09 15.51 -12.67
N PRO A 779 -4.21 15.84 -13.34
CA PRO A 779 -5.54 15.60 -12.79
C PRO A 779 -5.91 14.12 -12.78
N THR A 780 -6.84 13.75 -11.90
CA THR A 780 -7.50 12.45 -11.92
C THR A 780 -8.62 12.45 -12.95
N VAL A 781 -8.62 11.50 -13.89
CA VAL A 781 -9.53 11.41 -15.03
C VAL A 781 -9.91 9.97 -15.35
N ASN A 782 -10.93 9.78 -16.21
CA ASN A 782 -11.24 8.48 -16.81
C ASN A 782 -10.64 8.41 -18.22
N LEU A 783 -9.60 7.62 -18.43
CA LEU A 783 -8.92 7.57 -19.74
C LEU A 783 -8.74 6.14 -20.27
N GLY A 784 -8.43 5.18 -19.42
CA GLY A 784 -7.83 3.93 -19.85
C GLY A 784 -8.79 2.76 -20.02
N LYS A 785 -8.22 1.67 -20.54
CA LYS A 785 -8.77 0.31 -20.51
C LYS A 785 -7.78 -0.65 -19.88
N LEU A 786 -8.30 -1.68 -19.23
CA LEU A 786 -7.48 -2.73 -18.65
C LEU A 786 -8.08 -4.10 -19.00
N TRP A 787 -7.22 -5.02 -19.41
CA TRP A 787 -7.58 -6.42 -19.68
C TRP A 787 -6.68 -7.34 -18.87
N ALA A 788 -7.29 -8.15 -18.01
CA ALA A 788 -6.59 -9.17 -17.24
C ALA A 788 -7.21 -10.54 -17.52
N LYS A 789 -6.37 -11.57 -17.67
CA LYS A 789 -6.81 -12.94 -17.98
C LYS A 789 -5.81 -13.94 -17.45
N GLY A 790 -6.30 -15.04 -16.87
CA GLY A 790 -5.43 -16.07 -16.34
C GLY A 790 -6.17 -17.36 -16.00
N MET A 791 -5.47 -18.22 -15.27
CA MET A 791 -6.00 -19.46 -14.71
C MET A 791 -5.55 -19.58 -13.26
N ASP A 792 -6.45 -19.99 -12.38
CA ASP A 792 -6.16 -20.31 -10.99
C ASP A 792 -6.29 -21.83 -10.79
N PHE A 793 -5.41 -22.42 -10.00
CA PHE A 793 -5.36 -23.85 -9.71
C PHE A 793 -5.32 -24.05 -8.20
N ASN A 794 -6.13 -24.99 -7.73
CA ASN A 794 -6.08 -25.46 -6.36
C ASN A 794 -5.98 -26.99 -6.36
N LEU A 795 -5.08 -27.50 -5.53
CA LEU A 795 -4.98 -28.90 -5.21
C LEU A 795 -4.91 -29.04 -3.71
N THR A 796 -5.71 -29.93 -3.14
CA THR A 796 -5.60 -30.39 -1.76
C THR A 796 -5.59 -31.90 -1.76
N TYR A 797 -4.60 -32.48 -1.10
CA TYR A 797 -4.52 -33.93 -0.93
C TYR A 797 -4.31 -34.28 0.53
N ARG A 798 -5.29 -34.92 1.12
CA ARG A 798 -5.22 -35.51 2.46
C ARG A 798 -4.85 -36.98 2.31
N LEU A 799 -3.60 -37.29 2.60
CA LEU A 799 -3.13 -38.68 2.52
C LEU A 799 -3.89 -39.54 3.56
N PRO A 800 -4.19 -40.80 3.22
CA PRO A 800 -4.70 -41.75 4.22
C PRO A 800 -3.83 -41.78 5.46
N ALA A 801 -4.46 -41.91 6.63
CA ALA A 801 -3.75 -41.96 7.91
C ALA A 801 -2.72 -43.11 7.92
N THR A 802 -1.53 -42.80 8.35
CA THR A 802 -0.41 -43.74 8.42
C THR A 802 0.16 -43.81 9.82
N ALA A 803 0.97 -44.81 10.10
CA ALA A 803 1.67 -44.97 11.40
C ALA A 803 2.66 -43.80 11.67
N TRP A 804 3.10 -43.09 10.63
CA TRP A 804 3.98 -41.92 10.73
C TRP A 804 3.22 -40.59 10.72
N GLY A 805 1.90 -40.64 10.85
CA GLY A 805 1.05 -39.47 11.03
C GLY A 805 0.14 -39.14 9.85
N ASN A 806 -0.55 -38.03 9.98
CA ASN A 806 -1.44 -37.46 8.97
C ASN A 806 -0.70 -36.42 8.16
N VAL A 807 -0.79 -36.51 6.84
CA VAL A 807 -0.21 -35.51 5.93
C VAL A 807 -1.29 -34.90 5.06
N THR A 808 -1.27 -33.56 4.97
CA THR A 808 -2.09 -32.81 4.01
C THR A 808 -1.16 -31.95 3.14
N ALA A 809 -1.21 -32.17 1.84
CA ALA A 809 -0.52 -31.35 0.86
C ALA A 809 -1.50 -30.40 0.16
N GLY A 810 -1.11 -29.16 0.01
CA GLY A 810 -1.87 -28.14 -0.71
C GLY A 810 -1.02 -27.43 -1.75
N LEU A 811 -1.62 -27.06 -2.86
CA LEU A 811 -0.99 -26.22 -3.88
C LEU A 811 -2.01 -25.22 -4.39
N ASN A 812 -1.68 -23.94 -4.25
CA ASN A 812 -2.37 -22.82 -4.87
C ASN A 812 -1.48 -22.27 -5.99
N GLY A 813 -2.01 -22.03 -7.17
CA GLY A 813 -1.25 -21.48 -8.28
C GLY A 813 -2.07 -20.55 -9.14
N THR A 814 -1.42 -19.52 -9.68
CA THR A 814 -1.99 -18.60 -10.68
C THR A 814 -1.07 -18.56 -11.89
N TYR A 815 -1.65 -18.75 -13.06
CA TYR A 815 -1.01 -18.58 -14.36
C TYR A 815 -1.63 -17.40 -15.10
N LEU A 816 -0.88 -16.30 -15.18
CA LEU A 816 -1.31 -15.06 -15.83
C LEU A 816 -1.01 -15.13 -17.32
N THR A 817 -2.05 -15.00 -18.15
CA THR A 817 -1.92 -15.04 -19.62
C THR A 817 -1.95 -13.67 -20.27
N ARG A 818 -2.68 -12.71 -19.64
CA ARG A 818 -2.81 -11.33 -20.12
C ARG A 818 -2.92 -10.37 -18.96
N TYR A 819 -2.21 -9.26 -19.04
CA TYR A 819 -2.40 -8.07 -18.23
C TYR A 819 -1.97 -6.88 -19.07
N ASP A 820 -2.94 -6.29 -19.77
CA ASP A 820 -2.71 -5.20 -20.71
C ASP A 820 -3.40 -3.95 -20.22
N VAL A 821 -2.75 -2.82 -20.35
CA VAL A 821 -3.29 -1.51 -20.04
C VAL A 821 -3.16 -0.63 -21.27
N LEU A 822 -4.25 -0.02 -21.68
CA LEU A 822 -4.26 1.10 -22.62
C LEU A 822 -4.46 2.37 -21.78
N PRO A 823 -3.43 3.20 -21.60
CA PRO A 823 -3.50 4.34 -20.68
C PRO A 823 -4.52 5.39 -21.10
N ASP A 824 -4.63 5.65 -22.40
CA ASP A 824 -5.53 6.65 -22.94
C ASP A 824 -6.26 6.13 -24.19
N THR A 825 -7.58 6.08 -24.10
CA THR A 825 -8.45 5.66 -25.23
C THR A 825 -8.79 6.82 -26.17
N THR A 826 -8.48 8.04 -25.78
CA THR A 826 -8.76 9.25 -26.58
C THR A 826 -7.61 9.58 -27.51
N ASP A 827 -6.43 9.02 -27.23
CA ASP A 827 -5.22 9.18 -28.03
C ASP A 827 -5.03 8.02 -29.00
N PRO A 828 -5.13 8.23 -30.33
CA PRO A 828 -4.85 7.21 -31.33
C PRO A 828 -3.40 6.69 -31.32
N SER A 829 -2.47 7.47 -30.73
CA SER A 829 -1.05 7.09 -30.60
C SER A 829 -0.76 6.34 -29.29
N SER A 830 -1.72 6.24 -28.38
CA SER A 830 -1.58 5.53 -27.11
C SER A 830 -1.33 4.04 -27.37
N VAL A 831 -0.23 3.54 -26.83
CA VAL A 831 0.19 2.16 -27.04
C VAL A 831 -0.23 1.30 -25.86
N THR A 832 -0.75 0.10 -26.17
CA THR A 832 -1.10 -0.88 -25.14
C THR A 832 0.15 -1.42 -24.46
N ILE A 833 0.21 -1.30 -23.13
CA ILE A 833 1.28 -1.78 -22.28
C ILE A 833 1.01 -3.24 -21.92
N HIS A 834 1.94 -4.13 -22.29
CA HIS A 834 1.84 -5.57 -21.99
C HIS A 834 2.69 -5.92 -20.77
N ASN A 835 2.05 -6.17 -19.62
CA ASN A 835 2.75 -6.36 -18.36
C ASN A 835 3.13 -7.82 -18.03
N VAL A 836 2.55 -8.82 -18.70
CA VAL A 836 2.78 -10.23 -18.36
C VAL A 836 4.23 -10.65 -18.59
N GLY A 837 4.86 -11.20 -17.57
CA GLY A 837 6.27 -11.57 -17.55
C GLY A 837 7.20 -10.37 -17.39
N ARG A 838 6.68 -9.21 -16.98
CA ARG A 838 7.45 -7.97 -16.84
C ARG A 838 7.25 -7.34 -15.46
N TYR A 839 8.21 -6.52 -15.08
CA TYR A 839 8.10 -5.51 -14.06
C TYR A 839 7.93 -4.15 -14.72
N THR A 840 6.95 -3.37 -14.30
CA THR A 840 6.78 -1.96 -14.65
C THR A 840 6.62 -1.14 -13.37
N GLN A 841 7.22 0.03 -13.32
CA GLN A 841 7.15 0.87 -12.11
C GLN A 841 5.71 1.32 -11.82
N ALA A 842 4.95 1.61 -12.87
CA ALA A 842 3.56 2.06 -12.75
C ALA A 842 2.60 0.99 -12.25
N TYR A 843 2.79 -0.28 -12.66
CA TYR A 843 1.83 -1.35 -12.40
C TYR A 843 2.37 -2.44 -11.48
N GLY A 844 3.69 -2.57 -11.32
CA GLY A 844 4.34 -3.59 -10.48
C GLY A 844 4.79 -4.82 -11.26
N ASN A 845 4.90 -5.95 -10.57
CA ASN A 845 5.51 -7.18 -11.05
C ASN A 845 4.47 -8.24 -11.39
N PHE A 846 4.46 -8.70 -12.65
CA PHE A 846 3.48 -9.65 -13.18
C PHE A 846 4.13 -10.92 -13.73
N PRO A 847 4.76 -11.76 -12.92
CA PRO A 847 5.27 -13.05 -13.38
C PRO A 847 4.13 -13.92 -13.90
N ARG A 848 4.39 -14.72 -14.97
CA ARG A 848 3.38 -15.61 -15.52
C ARG A 848 2.89 -16.66 -14.52
N TRP A 849 3.80 -17.17 -13.69
CA TRP A 849 3.49 -18.17 -12.69
C TRP A 849 3.76 -17.66 -11.28
N ARG A 850 2.80 -17.84 -10.42
CA ARG A 850 2.94 -17.73 -8.97
C ARG A 850 2.31 -18.96 -8.33
N ALA A 851 2.97 -19.54 -7.32
CA ALA A 851 2.43 -20.69 -6.63
C ALA A 851 2.82 -20.70 -5.15
N LEU A 852 1.96 -21.28 -4.32
CA LEU A 852 2.16 -21.53 -2.91
C LEU A 852 1.84 -23.00 -2.64
N GLY A 853 2.89 -23.79 -2.37
CA GLY A 853 2.78 -25.16 -1.90
C GLY A 853 2.82 -25.19 -0.38
N THR A 854 2.05 -26.09 0.22
CA THR A 854 2.02 -26.31 1.68
C THR A 854 1.96 -27.80 1.96
N VAL A 855 2.80 -28.30 2.86
CA VAL A 855 2.75 -29.66 3.37
C VAL A 855 2.62 -29.58 4.88
N ASN A 856 1.50 -30.04 5.41
CA ASN A 856 1.22 -30.14 6.84
C ASN A 856 1.33 -31.59 7.28
N TRP A 857 2.08 -31.84 8.32
CA TRP A 857 2.23 -33.14 8.96
C TRP A 857 1.84 -33.05 10.43
N ALA A 858 1.15 -34.06 10.94
CA ALA A 858 0.77 -34.16 12.34
C ALA A 858 0.87 -35.60 12.82
N LEU A 859 1.52 -35.82 13.99
CA LEU A 859 1.64 -37.11 14.67
C LEU A 859 1.59 -36.89 16.18
N GLY A 860 0.53 -37.35 16.83
CA GLY A 860 0.32 -37.10 18.26
C GLY A 860 0.37 -35.60 18.55
N ASP A 861 1.24 -35.21 19.46
CA ASP A 861 1.43 -33.81 19.87
C ASP A 861 2.30 -32.97 18.90
N TRP A 862 2.97 -33.61 17.97
CA TRP A 862 3.85 -33.00 17.01
C TRP A 862 3.11 -32.53 15.76
N SER A 863 3.52 -31.40 15.25
CA SER A 863 3.10 -30.94 13.92
C SER A 863 4.28 -30.27 13.20
N ALA A 864 4.29 -30.36 11.88
CA ALA A 864 5.23 -29.63 11.05
C ALA A 864 4.50 -29.05 9.84
N THR A 865 4.90 -27.86 9.41
CA THR A 865 4.40 -27.21 8.19
C THR A 865 5.59 -26.78 7.35
N TRP A 866 5.64 -27.24 6.11
CA TRP A 866 6.58 -26.76 5.10
C TRP A 866 5.81 -25.98 4.05
N ARG A 867 6.25 -24.75 3.80
CA ARG A 867 5.65 -23.85 2.82
C ARG A 867 6.68 -23.49 1.75
N ILE A 868 6.26 -23.56 0.50
CA ILE A 868 7.09 -23.31 -0.69
C ILE A 868 6.39 -22.22 -1.50
N ARG A 869 6.99 -21.06 -1.59
CA ARG A 869 6.49 -19.95 -2.43
C ARG A 869 7.33 -19.83 -3.69
N TYR A 870 6.67 -19.92 -4.84
CA TYR A 870 7.29 -19.78 -6.15
C TYR A 870 6.84 -18.49 -6.82
N VAL A 871 7.81 -17.74 -7.35
CA VAL A 871 7.62 -16.55 -8.19
C VAL A 871 8.34 -16.80 -9.51
N GLY A 872 7.60 -16.77 -10.62
CA GLY A 872 8.15 -16.99 -11.96
C GLY A 872 9.11 -15.89 -12.39
N HIS A 873 9.81 -16.14 -13.48
CA HIS A 873 10.73 -15.16 -14.08
C HIS A 873 9.97 -13.93 -14.61
N THR A 874 10.65 -12.79 -14.60
CA THR A 874 10.18 -11.53 -15.18
C THR A 874 11.33 -10.83 -15.90
N ALA A 875 10.99 -9.85 -16.73
CA ALA A 875 11.95 -8.98 -17.40
C ALA A 875 11.73 -7.53 -16.99
N ILE A 876 12.82 -6.79 -16.88
CA ILE A 876 12.82 -5.33 -16.80
C ILE A 876 13.43 -4.83 -18.09
N GLY A 877 12.82 -3.85 -18.74
CA GLY A 877 13.39 -3.28 -19.94
C GLY A 877 12.67 -2.02 -20.40
N ASN A 878 13.40 -1.25 -21.18
CA ASN A 878 12.95 0.02 -21.73
C ASN A 878 12.01 -0.09 -22.93
N SER A 879 11.54 -1.28 -23.27
CA SER A 879 10.61 -1.49 -24.39
C SER A 879 9.17 -1.08 -24.10
N ASP A 880 8.91 -0.54 -22.92
CA ASP A 880 7.62 0.01 -22.51
C ASP A 880 7.60 1.50 -22.83
N PRO A 881 6.67 2.01 -23.64
CA PRO A 881 6.57 3.43 -23.95
C PRO A 881 6.35 4.32 -22.74
N ASP A 882 5.77 3.80 -21.66
CA ASP A 882 5.69 4.51 -20.36
C ASP A 882 6.98 4.44 -19.55
N GLN A 883 7.92 3.60 -19.96
CA GLN A 883 9.27 3.51 -19.37
C GLN A 883 10.34 4.32 -20.14
N SER A 884 9.92 5.28 -20.92
CA SER A 884 10.79 6.42 -21.24
C SER A 884 11.30 7.12 -19.97
N LEU A 885 10.77 6.68 -18.85
CA LEU A 885 11.09 7.03 -17.46
C LEU A 885 12.09 6.07 -16.81
N SER A 886 12.59 5.03 -17.48
CA SER A 886 13.68 4.29 -16.88
C SER A 886 14.86 5.23 -16.70
N ALA A 887 15.57 5.09 -15.59
CA ALA A 887 16.72 5.91 -15.22
C ALA A 887 17.80 6.01 -16.30
N ASP A 888 17.62 5.31 -17.40
CA ASP A 888 18.53 5.37 -18.53
C ASP A 888 17.79 5.44 -19.87
N ALA A 889 17.30 6.67 -20.18
CA ALA A 889 16.82 6.98 -21.53
C ALA A 889 17.91 6.76 -22.60
N SER A 890 19.19 6.64 -22.20
CA SER A 890 20.32 6.37 -23.09
C SER A 890 20.42 4.90 -23.47
N GLU A 891 19.70 3.99 -22.78
CA GLU A 891 19.75 2.54 -23.04
C GLU A 891 18.36 1.92 -23.28
N PRO A 892 17.60 2.40 -24.28
CA PRO A 892 16.21 1.96 -24.49
C PRO A 892 16.08 0.49 -24.92
N THR A 893 17.16 -0.20 -25.23
CA THR A 893 17.17 -1.58 -25.73
C THR A 893 17.64 -2.61 -24.71
N VAL A 894 18.10 -2.19 -23.52
CA VAL A 894 18.62 -3.12 -22.52
C VAL A 894 17.46 -3.77 -21.77
N VAL A 895 17.28 -5.07 -21.94
CA VAL A 895 16.33 -5.90 -21.21
C VAL A 895 17.06 -6.74 -20.19
N ARG A 896 16.68 -6.65 -18.92
CA ARG A 896 17.23 -7.47 -17.87
C ARG A 896 16.25 -8.58 -17.48
N ASN A 897 16.69 -9.83 -17.54
CA ASN A 897 15.92 -10.98 -17.11
C ASN A 897 16.16 -11.27 -15.63
N ILE A 898 15.08 -11.36 -14.88
CA ILE A 898 15.04 -11.78 -13.46
C ILE A 898 14.59 -13.24 -13.43
N GLY A 899 15.45 -14.12 -12.95
CA GLY A 899 15.15 -15.56 -12.84
C GLY A 899 14.01 -15.86 -11.87
N ALA A 900 13.49 -17.07 -11.93
CA ALA A 900 12.47 -17.53 -10.99
C ALA A 900 13.03 -17.64 -9.56
N TYR A 901 12.16 -17.39 -8.56
CA TYR A 901 12.45 -17.41 -7.15
C TYR A 901 11.62 -18.47 -6.41
N VAL A 902 12.29 -19.23 -5.54
CA VAL A 902 11.64 -20.18 -4.62
C VAL A 902 12.07 -19.83 -3.21
N TYR A 903 11.10 -19.63 -2.34
CA TYR A 903 11.31 -19.48 -0.90
C TYR A 903 10.76 -20.70 -0.18
N ASN A 904 11.49 -21.15 0.84
CA ASN A 904 11.11 -22.28 1.69
C ASN A 904 11.00 -21.81 3.12
N ASN A 905 9.87 -22.10 3.77
CA ASN A 905 9.60 -21.79 5.16
C ASN A 905 9.24 -23.09 5.89
N LEU A 906 9.77 -23.27 7.08
CA LEU A 906 9.51 -24.46 7.90
C LEU A 906 9.06 -24.04 9.30
N GLN A 907 8.04 -24.73 9.81
CA GLN A 907 7.54 -24.59 11.18
C GLN A 907 7.45 -25.96 11.82
N LEU A 908 7.79 -26.04 13.10
CA LEU A 908 7.61 -27.20 13.96
C LEU A 908 6.78 -26.79 15.18
N GLY A 909 5.78 -27.56 15.53
CA GLY A 909 4.92 -27.35 16.68
C GLY A 909 4.86 -28.56 17.59
N TYR A 910 4.74 -28.33 18.89
CA TYR A 910 4.56 -29.37 19.91
C TYR A 910 3.52 -28.94 20.94
N ASN A 911 2.55 -29.79 21.22
CA ASN A 911 1.55 -29.60 22.28
C ASN A 911 2.04 -30.26 23.59
N VAL A 912 2.04 -29.47 24.65
CA VAL A 912 2.33 -29.94 26.02
C VAL A 912 0.99 -30.01 26.78
N GLU A 913 0.29 -31.12 26.67
CA GLU A 913 -1.04 -31.29 27.26
C GLU A 913 -1.13 -30.91 28.74
N PRO A 914 -0.19 -31.34 29.64
CA PRO A 914 -0.26 -30.95 31.06
C PRO A 914 -0.17 -29.46 31.32
N TRP A 915 0.36 -28.69 30.38
CA TRP A 915 0.49 -27.24 30.50
C TRP A 915 -0.56 -26.48 29.66
N HIS A 916 -1.42 -27.19 28.98
CA HIS A 916 -2.36 -26.62 28.02
C HIS A 916 -1.67 -25.65 27.04
N THR A 917 -0.44 -25.97 26.69
CA THR A 917 0.47 -25.07 25.96
C THR A 917 0.95 -25.72 24.68
N ARG A 918 0.85 -24.94 23.59
CA ARG A 918 1.44 -25.25 22.31
C ARG A 918 2.67 -24.37 22.10
N PHE A 919 3.81 -24.99 21.84
CA PHE A 919 5.03 -24.33 21.41
C PHE A 919 5.22 -24.49 19.90
N GLU A 920 5.65 -23.42 19.25
CA GLU A 920 5.93 -23.41 17.82
C GLU A 920 7.25 -22.67 17.57
N VAL A 921 8.07 -23.20 16.67
CA VAL A 921 9.29 -22.55 16.18
C VAL A 921 9.29 -22.61 14.67
N GLY A 922 9.82 -21.59 14.04
CA GLY A 922 9.85 -21.55 12.59
C GLY A 922 11.02 -20.76 12.02
N VAL A 923 11.30 -21.05 10.77
CA VAL A 923 12.30 -20.36 9.96
C VAL A 923 11.68 -20.03 8.62
N ASP A 924 11.54 -18.73 8.34
CA ASP A 924 11.16 -18.24 7.02
C ASP A 924 12.43 -18.06 6.18
N ASN A 925 12.32 -18.27 4.87
CA ASN A 925 13.42 -18.16 3.90
C ASN A 925 14.68 -18.91 4.36
N ILE A 926 14.55 -20.22 4.57
CA ILE A 926 15.61 -21.11 5.12
C ILE A 926 16.95 -20.93 4.38
N ALA A 927 16.90 -20.74 3.07
CA ALA A 927 18.06 -20.58 2.23
C ALA A 927 18.72 -19.19 2.31
N ASN A 928 18.16 -18.24 3.09
CA ASN A 928 18.58 -16.84 3.14
C ASN A 928 18.67 -16.22 1.75
N LYS A 929 17.69 -16.52 0.87
CA LYS A 929 17.72 -16.07 -0.51
C LYS A 929 17.42 -14.59 -0.56
N GLN A 930 18.38 -13.78 -1.02
CA GLN A 930 18.25 -12.35 -1.18
C GLN A 930 17.32 -12.02 -2.36
N PRO A 931 16.60 -10.90 -2.33
CA PRO A 931 15.77 -10.49 -3.46
C PRO A 931 16.61 -10.17 -4.70
N PRO A 932 16.04 -10.26 -5.90
CA PRO A 932 16.76 -9.89 -7.12
C PRO A 932 16.94 -8.38 -7.20
N LEU A 933 18.00 -7.95 -7.87
CA LEU A 933 18.25 -6.54 -8.11
C LEU A 933 17.48 -6.03 -9.33
N TYR A 934 16.79 -4.92 -9.11
CA TYR A 934 16.12 -4.11 -10.11
C TYR A 934 16.84 -2.76 -10.15
N TYR A 935 17.59 -2.48 -11.20
CA TYR A 935 18.44 -1.29 -11.26
C TYR A 935 17.75 -0.06 -11.83
N SER A 936 16.60 -0.26 -12.48
CA SER A 936 15.89 0.85 -13.09
C SER A 936 15.39 1.80 -12.02
N ASN A 937 15.91 3.01 -12.01
CA ASN A 937 15.50 4.10 -11.12
C ASN A 937 15.34 3.69 -9.64
N ASN A 938 16.27 2.85 -9.15
CA ASN A 938 16.30 2.43 -7.74
C ASN A 938 14.92 1.97 -7.24
N VAL A 939 14.37 0.96 -7.90
CA VAL A 939 13.01 0.45 -7.68
C VAL A 939 12.65 0.39 -6.20
N GLY A 940 11.61 1.13 -5.85
CA GLY A 940 11.10 1.22 -4.49
C GLY A 940 12.12 1.76 -3.48
N ASN A 941 13.14 2.52 -3.90
CA ASN A 941 14.28 2.92 -3.06
C ASN A 941 14.92 1.75 -2.29
N ALA A 942 14.86 0.56 -2.85
CA ALA A 942 15.41 -0.67 -2.28
C ALA A 942 16.21 -1.47 -3.30
N ASN A 943 16.34 -1.02 -4.54
CA ASN A 943 16.91 -1.73 -5.68
C ASN A 943 16.24 -3.09 -5.95
N THR A 944 15.02 -3.28 -5.49
CA THR A 944 14.22 -4.49 -5.69
C THR A 944 12.73 -4.20 -5.61
N ASP A 945 11.91 -5.13 -6.09
CA ASP A 945 10.46 -5.05 -5.93
C ASP A 945 10.04 -5.52 -4.52
N VAL A 946 9.77 -4.53 -3.67
CA VAL A 946 9.40 -4.73 -2.26
C VAL A 946 8.03 -5.38 -2.07
N ALA A 947 7.18 -5.38 -3.11
CA ALA A 947 5.86 -6.00 -3.07
C ALA A 947 5.88 -7.50 -3.33
N THR A 948 6.87 -7.98 -4.07
CA THR A 948 6.92 -9.37 -4.53
C THR A 948 7.95 -10.21 -3.79
N TYR A 949 9.10 -9.65 -3.39
CA TYR A 949 10.21 -10.41 -2.84
C TYR A 949 10.38 -10.21 -1.34
N ASP A 950 11.02 -11.19 -0.69
CA ASP A 950 11.37 -11.13 0.73
C ASP A 950 12.56 -10.18 0.94
N LEU A 951 12.36 -9.17 1.79
CA LEU A 951 13.36 -8.13 2.08
C LEU A 951 14.24 -8.45 3.29
N LEU A 952 13.76 -9.31 4.21
CA LEU A 952 14.43 -9.55 5.47
C LEU A 952 15.51 -10.61 5.37
N GLY A 953 15.38 -11.53 4.42
CA GLY A 953 16.18 -12.74 4.36
C GLY A 953 15.66 -13.79 5.34
N ARG A 954 16.58 -14.65 5.85
CA ARG A 954 16.21 -15.68 6.81
C ARG A 954 15.71 -15.06 8.11
N PHE A 955 14.51 -15.50 8.53
CA PHE A 955 13.85 -14.99 9.72
C PHE A 955 13.48 -16.12 10.67
N TYR A 956 13.89 -16.03 11.93
CA TYR A 956 13.61 -17.02 12.97
C TYR A 956 12.48 -16.52 13.86
N TRP A 957 11.59 -17.41 14.26
CA TRP A 957 10.52 -17.04 15.19
C TRP A 957 10.14 -18.18 16.11
N ALA A 958 9.60 -17.84 17.26
CA ALA A 958 9.07 -18.76 18.25
C ALA A 958 7.76 -18.22 18.82
N ARG A 959 6.80 -19.11 19.05
CA ARG A 959 5.49 -18.79 19.65
C ARG A 959 5.15 -19.77 20.75
N ALA A 960 4.51 -19.27 21.80
CA ALA A 960 3.86 -20.07 22.83
C ALA A 960 2.40 -19.64 22.93
N THR A 961 1.49 -20.62 22.91
CA THR A 961 0.04 -20.41 23.06
C THR A 961 -0.46 -21.27 24.20
N VAL A 962 -1.04 -20.66 25.23
CA VAL A 962 -1.64 -21.31 26.38
C VAL A 962 -3.16 -21.14 26.30
N LYS A 963 -3.93 -22.19 26.50
CA LYS A 963 -5.39 -22.16 26.48
C LYS A 963 -5.95 -22.86 27.72
N PHE A 964 -6.76 -22.12 28.51
CA PHE A 964 -7.45 -22.59 29.73
C PHE A 964 -8.96 -22.73 29.49
#